data_954671101f7d611ae0bc0893cbccd2e3
#
_entry.id   954671101f7d611ae0bc0893cbccd2e3
#
_cell.length_a   1.000
_cell.length_b   1.000
_cell.length_c   1.000
_cell.angle_alpha   90.00
_cell.angle_beta   90.00
_cell.angle_gamma   90.00
#
_symmetry.space_group_name_H-M   'P 1'
#
loop_
_entity.id
_entity.type
_entity.pdbx_description
1 polymer ?
#
loop_
_entity_poly.entity_id
_entity_poly.type
_entity_poly.pdbx_seq_one_letter_code
_entity_poly.pdbx_strand_id
1 'polypeptide(L)'
;MVNNSGSEWRKWDFHVHTPYSILNNNYGFDPYTDVDEKKFDEFVQKLFLKALECNIQAIGITDYFVIDGYKRIKECYLECPAKMETLFPNEEIRKQVEKKYIFPNIEVRLNTFVGEKANAVNYHIIFSDSLSAQIIEENFLHRLTFQQDAGDDKPLTKYNIEEYGKSIRENNGNKGSDFLIGLKHVTVSSENILEILRSNAFGGKYFITVPVDEDLSAISWKGRDYSSRKNIYQQCHFYMTSNAGTASWALANVEKEERIREFGSIKPCIWGSDAHEYKRMFKPADNKYCWIKAEPTFDGLRQILYEPEARVCIQKEVPDSKKDYLVIDSVEIVHDDFFKQVIPLNSGLNTIIGGRSSGKSILLGCIARLCGSEKMIKEQNQEYDSYIDDIVSKSALYWKDGLEPQKRKIDFFPQGYIIDFASKNKGENQRKELIEPLLREEQQYCDGLDVLQDFYSTHTGILHTQYSRFCVLRQECRELKEKLDGYGSKAGIESEIHKIENQIKALRETMTDKLDEAQEKLFEAQKLEIATLEYQIEKANEDIRRLQFPSVRDVFSDVALDIDGVSESVMVLVDDAFKAVVDTSSKEWILRLDGIIGELKDKVTVARNSINSIKSDSNFVKAERLFEKNKEYQDLSKSLSEEQGKMKLIIDTEQILTDKIIQTGQCLQELVDKHVEFYQKDKEFCDMVNMQHGDISITARLTFKSEIYQGLVESYFHGRAKNNYGIFDYHFTDLQTYKKHIKTVMNNLLCEKCQYTLKRSTTIDKVAEELITQNFFSIEYDIQYQGDNLNSMSEGKKSFVILRLLLDFSKNNYPILIDQPEDDLDNRAIYHELVQYLRDKKGVRQIILVTHNPNIVVGADAEEVIVANQNGIHNENPESKKFCYRTGALEESFNNEKQECILYQYGIREHVCEILEGGKDAFRIREQKYNLSE
;
A
#
# COMPACT_ATOMS: atom_id res chain seq x y z
N MET A 1 -16.10 -19.71 31.17
CA MET A 1 -15.81 -20.06 29.72
C MET A 1 -14.56 -19.32 29.36
N VAL A 2 -13.66 -19.93 28.61
CA VAL A 2 -12.38 -19.36 28.21
C VAL A 2 -12.62 -18.65 26.89
N ASN A 3 -12.14 -17.42 26.73
CA ASN A 3 -12.07 -16.73 25.45
C ASN A 3 -11.29 -17.60 24.45
N ASN A 4 -11.76 -17.65 23.20
CA ASN A 4 -11.08 -18.36 22.11
C ASN A 4 -10.93 -17.46 20.90
N SER A 5 -10.00 -17.81 20.00
CA SER A 5 -9.68 -17.06 18.77
C SER A 5 -10.67 -17.29 17.62
N GLY A 6 -11.84 -17.83 17.92
CA GLY A 6 -12.89 -18.08 16.92
C GLY A 6 -12.58 -19.20 15.94
N SER A 7 -12.97 -19.00 14.70
CA SER A 7 -12.87 -20.01 13.64
C SER A 7 -11.44 -20.10 13.08
N GLU A 8 -10.67 -21.06 13.58
CA GLU A 8 -9.30 -21.36 13.11
C GLU A 8 -9.29 -22.59 12.19
N TRP A 9 -8.23 -22.75 11.42
CA TRP A 9 -8.02 -23.95 10.64
C TRP A 9 -7.71 -25.14 11.53
N ARG A 10 -8.63 -26.12 11.57
CA ARG A 10 -8.51 -27.35 12.37
C ARG A 10 -8.63 -28.58 11.49
N LYS A 11 -7.88 -29.64 11.84
CA LYS A 11 -7.99 -30.94 11.16
C LYS A 11 -9.21 -31.68 11.63
N TRP A 12 -10.04 -32.09 10.71
CA TRP A 12 -11.19 -32.97 10.93
C TRP A 12 -10.96 -34.27 10.18
N ASP A 13 -11.39 -35.40 10.82
CA ASP A 13 -11.45 -36.69 10.16
C ASP A 13 -12.89 -37.21 10.21
N PHE A 14 -13.54 -37.22 9.06
CA PHE A 14 -14.95 -37.54 8.96
C PHE A 14 -15.24 -39.02 8.92
N HIS A 15 -14.23 -39.93 8.81
CA HIS A 15 -14.43 -41.29 8.48
C HIS A 15 -13.45 -42.22 9.22
N VAL A 16 -13.80 -42.54 10.49
CA VAL A 16 -13.04 -43.44 11.35
C VAL A 16 -13.95 -44.54 11.85
N HIS A 17 -13.76 -45.75 11.39
CA HIS A 17 -14.53 -46.89 11.80
C HIS A 17 -14.13 -47.40 13.19
N THR A 18 -15.12 -47.89 13.93
CA THR A 18 -14.89 -48.60 15.20
C THR A 18 -14.86 -50.14 15.01
N PRO A 19 -14.46 -50.91 16.03
CA PRO A 19 -14.56 -52.36 15.98
C PRO A 19 -15.99 -52.90 15.75
N TYR A 20 -17.03 -52.07 15.97
CA TYR A 20 -18.43 -52.42 15.64
C TYR A 20 -18.71 -52.44 14.14
N SER A 21 -17.85 -51.93 13.34
CA SER A 21 -17.90 -52.01 11.85
C SER A 21 -17.50 -53.40 11.35
N ILE A 22 -18.23 -54.43 11.74
CA ILE A 22 -17.88 -55.85 11.50
C ILE A 22 -17.77 -56.25 10.03
N LEU A 23 -18.31 -55.45 9.09
CA LEU A 23 -18.16 -55.70 7.66
C LEU A 23 -16.70 -55.58 7.21
N ASN A 24 -15.94 -54.72 7.85
CA ASN A 24 -14.51 -54.49 7.64
C ASN A 24 -13.84 -54.06 8.95
N ASN A 25 -13.54 -55.05 9.83
CA ASN A 25 -12.94 -54.80 11.13
C ASN A 25 -11.56 -55.46 11.21
N ASN A 26 -10.50 -54.64 11.22
CA ASN A 26 -9.10 -55.07 11.31
C ASN A 26 -8.45 -54.67 12.64
N TYR A 27 -9.24 -54.35 13.69
CA TYR A 27 -8.70 -54.00 15.01
C TYR A 27 -8.35 -55.24 15.85
N GLY A 28 -8.68 -56.45 15.39
CA GLY A 28 -8.27 -57.71 15.97
C GLY A 28 -9.22 -58.27 17.04
N PHE A 29 -10.40 -57.71 17.19
CA PHE A 29 -11.45 -58.25 18.06
C PHE A 29 -12.86 -57.86 17.54
N ASP A 30 -13.88 -58.65 17.92
CA ASP A 30 -15.27 -58.38 17.59
C ASP A 30 -16.04 -58.01 18.88
N PRO A 31 -16.49 -56.76 19.03
CA PRO A 31 -17.11 -56.28 20.25
C PRO A 31 -18.48 -56.89 20.54
N TYR A 32 -19.10 -57.59 19.58
CA TYR A 32 -20.36 -58.33 19.79
C TYR A 32 -20.13 -59.72 20.41
N THR A 33 -18.98 -60.32 20.23
CA THR A 33 -18.65 -61.69 20.71
C THR A 33 -17.56 -61.69 21.78
N ASP A 34 -16.70 -60.68 21.82
CA ASP A 34 -15.56 -60.57 22.74
C ASP A 34 -16.00 -59.83 24.02
N VAL A 35 -16.04 -60.53 25.13
CA VAL A 35 -16.48 -59.96 26.43
C VAL A 35 -15.37 -59.19 27.16
N ASP A 36 -14.13 -59.20 26.63
CA ASP A 36 -13.00 -58.51 27.28
C ASP A 36 -13.07 -57.00 27.05
N GLU A 37 -13.57 -56.26 28.04
CA GLU A 37 -13.65 -54.79 28.03
C GLU A 37 -12.29 -54.11 27.76
N LYS A 38 -11.19 -54.74 28.20
CA LYS A 38 -9.83 -54.18 28.04
C LYS A 38 -9.47 -53.93 26.58
N LYS A 39 -9.97 -54.74 25.66
CA LYS A 39 -9.68 -54.54 24.24
C LYS A 39 -10.33 -53.26 23.69
N PHE A 40 -11.54 -52.98 24.15
CA PHE A 40 -12.19 -51.70 23.75
C PHE A 40 -11.60 -50.50 24.49
N ASP A 41 -11.18 -50.69 25.75
CA ASP A 41 -10.40 -49.69 26.51
C ASP A 41 -9.12 -49.30 25.73
N GLU A 42 -8.39 -50.30 25.25
CA GLU A 42 -7.20 -50.08 24.42
C GLU A 42 -7.53 -49.38 23.11
N PHE A 43 -8.62 -49.74 22.45
CA PHE A 43 -9.08 -49.06 21.23
C PHE A 43 -9.32 -47.54 21.50
N VAL A 44 -10.14 -47.22 22.53
CA VAL A 44 -10.46 -45.84 22.89
C VAL A 44 -9.20 -45.03 23.26
N GLN A 45 -8.33 -45.64 24.06
CA GLN A 45 -7.06 -45.00 24.42
C GLN A 45 -6.20 -44.67 23.17
N LYS A 46 -6.04 -45.65 22.29
CA LYS A 46 -5.28 -45.46 21.04
C LYS A 46 -5.94 -44.45 20.10
N LEU A 47 -7.25 -44.45 20.02
CA LEU A 47 -8.01 -43.48 19.20
C LEU A 47 -7.64 -42.04 19.61
N PHE A 48 -7.83 -41.71 20.88
CA PHE A 48 -7.60 -40.35 21.34
C PHE A 48 -6.12 -39.97 21.42
N LEU A 49 -5.22 -40.86 21.80
CA LEU A 49 -3.77 -40.54 21.78
C LEU A 49 -3.28 -40.27 20.37
N LYS A 50 -3.72 -41.04 19.38
CA LYS A 50 -3.41 -40.76 17.97
C LYS A 50 -4.05 -39.48 17.45
N ALA A 51 -5.27 -39.16 17.87
CA ALA A 51 -5.92 -37.90 17.55
C ALA A 51 -5.11 -36.69 18.06
N LEU A 52 -4.54 -36.81 19.29
CA LEU A 52 -3.64 -35.82 19.84
C LEU A 52 -2.32 -35.71 19.03
N GLU A 53 -1.69 -36.87 18.74
CA GLU A 53 -0.45 -36.95 17.96
C GLU A 53 -0.60 -36.31 16.57
N CYS A 54 -1.73 -36.57 15.88
CA CYS A 54 -2.01 -36.04 14.55
C CYS A 54 -2.66 -34.64 14.56
N ASN A 55 -2.91 -34.07 15.75
CA ASN A 55 -3.63 -32.81 15.96
C ASN A 55 -5.03 -32.78 15.33
N ILE A 56 -5.77 -33.91 15.41
CA ILE A 56 -7.17 -33.99 14.97
C ILE A 56 -8.06 -33.34 16.03
N GLN A 57 -8.98 -32.46 15.64
CA GLN A 57 -9.87 -31.76 16.56
C GLN A 57 -11.30 -32.31 16.55
N ALA A 58 -11.71 -32.85 15.39
CA ALA A 58 -13.06 -33.43 15.26
C ALA A 58 -12.98 -34.80 14.57
N ILE A 59 -13.78 -35.77 15.04
CA ILE A 59 -13.74 -37.16 14.60
C ILE A 59 -15.16 -37.66 14.30
N GLY A 60 -15.41 -38.02 13.05
CA GLY A 60 -16.61 -38.73 12.63
C GLY A 60 -16.50 -40.24 12.97
N ILE A 61 -17.14 -40.64 14.05
CA ILE A 61 -17.18 -42.05 14.45
C ILE A 61 -18.17 -42.78 13.55
N THR A 62 -17.62 -43.68 12.72
CA THR A 62 -18.36 -44.32 11.64
C THR A 62 -18.58 -45.80 11.92
N ASP A 63 -19.80 -46.27 11.72
CA ASP A 63 -20.13 -47.70 11.72
C ASP A 63 -21.17 -48.05 10.63
N TYR A 64 -21.15 -49.30 10.16
CA TYR A 64 -22.09 -49.76 9.14
C TYR A 64 -23.43 -50.09 9.75
N PHE A 65 -24.48 -49.33 9.41
CA PHE A 65 -25.88 -49.58 9.79
C PHE A 65 -26.16 -49.58 11.30
N VAL A 66 -25.18 -49.24 12.13
CA VAL A 66 -25.26 -49.20 13.61
C VAL A 66 -24.64 -47.94 14.16
N ILE A 67 -24.91 -47.65 15.43
CA ILE A 67 -24.35 -46.47 16.16
C ILE A 67 -23.61 -46.91 17.44
N ASP A 68 -23.44 -48.24 17.64
CA ASP A 68 -22.92 -48.81 18.88
C ASP A 68 -21.54 -48.28 19.26
N GLY A 69 -20.66 -48.09 18.28
CA GLY A 69 -19.33 -47.56 18.52
C GLY A 69 -19.33 -46.16 19.08
N TYR A 70 -20.08 -45.25 18.46
CA TYR A 70 -20.23 -43.86 18.94
C TYR A 70 -20.89 -43.85 20.32
N LYS A 71 -21.99 -44.58 20.51
CA LYS A 71 -22.73 -44.70 21.76
C LYS A 71 -21.81 -45.13 22.90
N ARG A 72 -21.04 -46.18 22.68
CA ARG A 72 -20.12 -46.69 23.71
C ARG A 72 -19.00 -45.71 24.04
N ILE A 73 -18.37 -45.09 23.04
CA ILE A 73 -17.31 -44.09 23.27
C ILE A 73 -17.86 -42.91 24.05
N LYS A 74 -19.04 -42.41 23.68
CA LYS A 74 -19.64 -41.23 24.33
C LYS A 74 -20.10 -41.55 25.75
N GLU A 75 -21.01 -42.53 25.89
CA GLU A 75 -21.70 -42.76 27.15
C GLU A 75 -20.83 -43.51 28.18
N CYS A 76 -20.01 -44.48 27.76
CA CYS A 76 -19.23 -45.30 28.68
C CYS A 76 -17.84 -44.73 28.97
N TYR A 77 -17.33 -43.77 28.15
CA TYR A 77 -16.00 -43.19 28.34
C TYR A 77 -16.04 -41.68 28.54
N LEU A 78 -16.41 -40.89 27.56
CA LEU A 78 -16.36 -39.42 27.65
C LEU A 78 -17.30 -38.86 28.73
N GLU A 79 -18.45 -39.44 28.92
CA GLU A 79 -19.41 -39.05 29.96
C GLU A 79 -19.17 -39.79 31.31
N CYS A 80 -18.12 -40.62 31.42
CA CYS A 80 -17.75 -41.36 32.62
C CYS A 80 -16.38 -40.93 33.16
N PRO A 81 -16.31 -39.91 34.10
CA PRO A 81 -15.06 -39.39 34.63
C PRO A 81 -14.10 -40.45 35.17
N ALA A 82 -14.61 -41.46 35.91
CA ALA A 82 -13.79 -42.51 36.48
C ALA A 82 -13.09 -43.40 35.41
N LYS A 83 -13.76 -43.65 34.26
CA LYS A 83 -13.19 -44.39 33.14
C LYS A 83 -12.12 -43.56 32.43
N MET A 84 -12.37 -42.25 32.28
CA MET A 84 -11.42 -41.27 31.68
C MET A 84 -10.16 -41.12 32.56
N GLU A 85 -10.29 -41.03 33.87
CA GLU A 85 -9.14 -41.00 34.77
C GLU A 85 -8.30 -42.28 34.69
N THR A 86 -8.95 -43.44 34.52
CA THR A 86 -8.25 -44.71 34.40
C THR A 86 -7.49 -44.81 33.08
N LEU A 87 -8.10 -44.40 31.96
CA LEU A 87 -7.48 -44.47 30.63
C LEU A 87 -6.44 -43.35 30.39
N PHE A 88 -6.68 -42.18 30.95
CA PHE A 88 -5.83 -41.00 30.81
C PHE A 88 -5.43 -40.42 32.18
N PRO A 89 -4.49 -41.07 32.91
CA PRO A 89 -4.10 -40.63 34.26
C PRO A 89 -3.48 -39.23 34.29
N ASN A 90 -2.86 -38.80 33.20
CA ASN A 90 -2.33 -37.45 33.10
C ASN A 90 -3.49 -36.47 32.86
N GLU A 91 -3.65 -35.52 33.78
CA GLU A 91 -4.75 -34.51 33.76
C GLU A 91 -4.73 -33.62 32.52
N GLU A 92 -3.53 -33.22 32.05
CA GLU A 92 -3.40 -32.37 30.89
C GLU A 92 -3.81 -33.12 29.62
N ILE A 93 -3.37 -34.33 29.42
CA ILE A 93 -3.79 -35.21 28.32
C ILE A 93 -5.32 -35.44 28.39
N ARG A 94 -5.85 -35.75 29.57
CA ARG A 94 -7.28 -35.95 29.76
C ARG A 94 -8.11 -34.73 29.34
N LYS A 95 -7.70 -33.51 29.79
CA LYS A 95 -8.35 -32.25 29.36
C LYS A 95 -8.28 -32.02 27.86
N GLN A 96 -7.17 -32.42 27.22
CA GLN A 96 -7.05 -32.33 25.78
C GLN A 96 -7.94 -33.35 25.04
N VAL A 97 -8.11 -34.54 25.57
CA VAL A 97 -9.04 -35.56 25.04
C VAL A 97 -10.49 -35.10 25.19
N GLU A 98 -10.88 -34.60 26.35
CA GLU A 98 -12.23 -34.06 26.63
C GLU A 98 -12.65 -32.93 25.71
N LYS A 99 -11.66 -32.16 25.15
CA LYS A 99 -11.90 -31.11 24.16
C LYS A 99 -12.09 -31.61 22.74
N LYS A 100 -11.86 -32.91 22.48
CA LYS A 100 -12.05 -33.46 21.13
C LYS A 100 -13.52 -33.59 20.81
N TYR A 101 -13.94 -33.02 19.71
CA TYR A 101 -15.31 -33.13 19.21
C TYR A 101 -15.50 -34.49 18.52
N ILE A 102 -16.45 -35.28 18.96
CA ILE A 102 -16.86 -36.50 18.26
C ILE A 102 -18.31 -36.40 17.84
N PHE A 103 -18.63 -36.90 16.66
CA PHE A 103 -19.98 -36.93 16.14
C PHE A 103 -20.27 -38.28 15.46
N PRO A 104 -21.56 -38.78 15.49
CA PRO A 104 -21.91 -40.03 14.84
C PRO A 104 -22.02 -39.83 13.33
N ASN A 105 -21.37 -40.71 12.59
CA ASN A 105 -21.48 -40.86 11.17
C ASN A 105 -21.92 -42.29 10.84
N ILE A 106 -23.14 -42.44 10.35
CA ILE A 106 -23.70 -43.78 10.03
C ILE A 106 -23.53 -43.99 8.54
N GLU A 107 -22.82 -45.07 8.19
CA GLU A 107 -22.64 -45.48 6.80
C GLU A 107 -23.68 -46.56 6.47
N VAL A 108 -24.47 -46.30 5.43
CA VAL A 108 -25.47 -47.26 4.90
C VAL A 108 -25.22 -47.48 3.43
N ARG A 109 -25.76 -48.57 2.88
CA ARG A 109 -25.73 -48.89 1.47
C ARG A 109 -27.12 -48.69 0.87
N LEU A 110 -27.17 -47.89 -0.19
CA LEU A 110 -28.41 -47.64 -0.90
C LEU A 110 -28.80 -48.87 -1.75
N ASN A 111 -30.10 -49.06 -1.94
CA ASN A 111 -30.65 -50.03 -2.91
C ASN A 111 -30.48 -49.60 -4.38
N THR A 112 -29.62 -48.60 -4.62
CA THR A 112 -29.19 -48.20 -5.94
C THR A 112 -27.88 -48.90 -6.26
N PHE A 113 -27.89 -49.75 -7.30
CA PHE A 113 -26.72 -50.51 -7.72
C PHE A 113 -26.05 -49.90 -8.92
N VAL A 114 -24.73 -49.86 -8.92
CA VAL A 114 -23.92 -49.17 -9.94
C VAL A 114 -22.79 -50.06 -10.48
N GLY A 115 -22.42 -49.81 -11.75
CA GLY A 115 -21.33 -50.47 -12.43
C GLY A 115 -21.62 -51.94 -12.82
N GLU A 116 -20.67 -52.59 -13.50
CA GLU A 116 -20.79 -53.95 -13.98
C GLU A 116 -20.92 -55.00 -12.85
N LYS A 117 -20.41 -54.70 -11.67
CA LYS A 117 -20.46 -55.57 -10.48
C LYS A 117 -21.71 -55.34 -9.61
N ALA A 118 -22.61 -54.43 -10.01
CA ALA A 118 -23.79 -54.05 -9.24
C ALA A 118 -23.46 -53.68 -7.78
N ASN A 119 -22.47 -52.82 -7.55
CA ASN A 119 -22.12 -52.32 -6.21
C ASN A 119 -23.23 -51.41 -5.71
N ALA A 120 -23.59 -51.56 -4.43
CA ALA A 120 -24.48 -50.62 -3.77
C ALA A 120 -23.72 -49.30 -3.45
N VAL A 121 -24.42 -48.17 -3.55
CA VAL A 121 -23.82 -46.84 -3.27
C VAL A 121 -23.72 -46.64 -1.77
N ASN A 122 -22.51 -46.31 -1.27
CA ASN A 122 -22.31 -45.94 0.10
C ASN A 122 -22.87 -44.51 0.36
N TYR A 123 -23.55 -44.37 1.50
CA TYR A 123 -24.27 -43.15 1.88
C TYR A 123 -24.08 -42.87 3.34
N HIS A 124 -23.66 -41.68 3.68
CA HIS A 124 -23.32 -41.31 5.07
C HIS A 124 -24.31 -40.31 5.63
N ILE A 125 -24.74 -40.53 6.86
CA ILE A 125 -25.58 -39.62 7.62
C ILE A 125 -24.83 -39.21 8.88
N ILE A 126 -24.50 -37.94 8.95
CA ILE A 126 -23.80 -37.30 10.06
C ILE A 126 -24.86 -36.67 10.94
N PHE A 127 -24.91 -37.03 12.23
CA PHE A 127 -25.84 -36.45 13.19
C PHE A 127 -25.11 -35.49 14.15
N SER A 128 -25.88 -34.54 14.70
CA SER A 128 -25.41 -33.70 15.78
C SER A 128 -25.18 -34.47 17.05
N ASP A 129 -24.10 -34.19 17.76
CA ASP A 129 -23.81 -34.72 19.11
C ASP A 129 -24.82 -34.29 20.17
N SER A 130 -25.68 -33.30 19.88
CA SER A 130 -26.81 -32.89 20.73
C SER A 130 -27.98 -33.85 20.68
N LEU A 131 -28.02 -34.82 19.72
CA LEU A 131 -28.96 -35.90 19.69
C LEU A 131 -28.39 -37.06 20.50
N SER A 132 -29.18 -37.63 21.40
CA SER A 132 -28.77 -38.86 22.13
C SER A 132 -28.68 -40.03 21.16
N ALA A 133 -27.72 -40.94 21.41
CA ALA A 133 -27.60 -42.15 20.60
C ALA A 133 -28.93 -42.96 20.55
N GLN A 134 -29.69 -42.95 21.63
CA GLN A 134 -31.01 -43.58 21.71
C GLN A 134 -32.01 -42.96 20.73
N ILE A 135 -32.06 -41.61 20.60
CA ILE A 135 -32.95 -40.95 19.65
C ILE A 135 -32.59 -41.36 18.20
N ILE A 136 -31.29 -41.43 17.88
CA ILE A 136 -30.83 -41.84 16.56
C ILE A 136 -31.16 -43.29 16.29
N GLU A 137 -30.96 -44.18 17.26
CA GLU A 137 -31.26 -45.61 17.16
C GLU A 137 -32.77 -45.84 16.94
N GLU A 138 -33.61 -45.28 17.82
CA GLU A 138 -35.06 -45.53 17.80
C GLU A 138 -35.80 -44.80 16.69
N ASN A 139 -35.45 -43.53 16.40
CA ASN A 139 -36.18 -42.68 15.45
C ASN A 139 -35.57 -42.67 14.05
N PHE A 140 -34.36 -43.19 13.86
CA PHE A 140 -33.73 -43.31 12.55
C PHE A 140 -33.48 -44.76 12.18
N LEU A 141 -32.54 -45.45 12.84
CA LEU A 141 -32.15 -46.82 12.44
C LEU A 141 -33.32 -47.78 12.47
N HIS A 142 -34.08 -47.85 13.57
CA HIS A 142 -35.20 -48.79 13.70
C HIS A 142 -36.41 -48.43 12.83
N ARG A 143 -36.43 -47.22 12.23
CA ARG A 143 -37.48 -46.82 11.28
C ARG A 143 -37.06 -47.02 9.81
N LEU A 144 -35.78 -47.18 9.54
CA LEU A 144 -35.33 -47.58 8.22
C LEU A 144 -35.82 -48.98 7.91
N THR A 145 -36.22 -49.21 6.69
CA THR A 145 -36.66 -50.55 6.22
C THR A 145 -35.74 -51.09 5.16
N PHE A 146 -35.53 -52.38 5.16
CA PHE A 146 -34.89 -53.13 4.10
C PHE A 146 -35.79 -54.23 3.58
N GLN A 147 -35.65 -54.55 2.32
CA GLN A 147 -36.45 -55.59 1.68
C GLN A 147 -35.80 -56.97 1.88
N GLN A 148 -36.49 -57.89 2.53
CA GLN A 148 -36.06 -59.29 2.70
C GLN A 148 -36.50 -60.15 1.52
N ASP A 149 -37.81 -60.10 1.22
CA ASP A 149 -38.43 -60.78 0.12
C ASP A 149 -39.40 -59.87 -0.62
N ALA A 150 -39.90 -60.26 -1.77
CA ALA A 150 -40.80 -59.43 -2.58
C ALA A 150 -42.04 -59.02 -1.76
N GLY A 151 -42.14 -57.76 -1.39
CA GLY A 151 -43.20 -57.11 -0.63
C GLY A 151 -43.16 -57.29 0.89
N ASP A 152 -42.01 -57.68 1.45
CA ASP A 152 -41.77 -57.79 2.89
C ASP A 152 -40.67 -56.84 3.36
N ASP A 153 -41.07 -55.63 3.70
CA ASP A 153 -40.17 -54.60 4.23
C ASP A 153 -40.00 -54.79 5.74
N LYS A 154 -38.79 -55.03 6.19
CA LYS A 154 -38.44 -55.23 7.61
C LYS A 154 -37.75 -54.02 8.20
N PRO A 155 -38.07 -53.58 9.44
CA PRO A 155 -37.31 -52.56 10.16
C PRO A 155 -35.83 -52.93 10.33
N LEU A 156 -34.93 -51.98 10.19
CA LEU A 156 -33.46 -52.14 10.33
C LEU A 156 -33.10 -52.31 11.83
N THR A 157 -33.40 -53.49 12.37
CA THR A 157 -33.03 -53.88 13.72
C THR A 157 -32.03 -55.04 13.68
N LYS A 158 -31.20 -55.17 14.71
CA LYS A 158 -30.22 -56.25 14.81
C LYS A 158 -30.88 -57.60 14.66
N TYR A 159 -32.05 -57.84 15.31
CA TYR A 159 -32.84 -59.06 15.23
C TYR A 159 -33.23 -59.35 13.76
N ASN A 160 -33.82 -58.44 13.05
CA ASN A 160 -34.26 -58.64 11.68
C ASN A 160 -33.10 -58.89 10.72
N ILE A 161 -31.93 -58.21 10.95
CA ILE A 161 -30.70 -58.42 10.17
C ILE A 161 -30.16 -59.85 10.42
N GLU A 162 -30.16 -60.30 11.66
CA GLU A 162 -29.75 -61.67 12.03
C GLU A 162 -30.63 -62.69 11.38
N GLU A 163 -31.98 -62.57 11.50
CA GLU A 163 -32.93 -63.46 10.85
C GLU A 163 -32.77 -63.51 9.33
N TYR A 164 -32.55 -62.40 8.72
CA TYR A 164 -32.22 -62.27 7.28
C TYR A 164 -30.95 -63.04 6.94
N GLY A 165 -29.85 -62.80 7.68
CA GLY A 165 -28.61 -63.53 7.51
C GLY A 165 -28.72 -65.03 7.72
N LYS A 166 -29.51 -65.47 8.68
CA LYS A 166 -29.83 -66.86 8.92
C LYS A 166 -30.51 -67.50 7.69
N SER A 167 -31.54 -66.86 7.13
CA SER A 167 -32.21 -67.30 5.94
C SER A 167 -31.26 -67.45 4.73
N ILE A 168 -30.33 -66.45 4.55
CA ILE A 168 -29.33 -66.54 3.50
C ILE A 168 -28.32 -67.67 3.72
N ARG A 169 -27.87 -67.86 4.98
CA ARG A 169 -26.96 -68.94 5.33
C ARG A 169 -27.56 -70.32 5.04
N GLU A 170 -28.83 -70.54 5.41
CA GLU A 170 -29.56 -71.79 5.18
C GLU A 170 -29.71 -72.11 3.69
N ASN A 171 -29.89 -71.06 2.87
CA ASN A 171 -30.02 -71.19 1.40
C ASN A 171 -28.73 -71.36 0.65
N ASN A 172 -27.64 -70.67 1.09
CA ASN A 172 -26.41 -70.55 0.29
C ASN A 172 -25.16 -71.13 0.94
N GLY A 173 -25.20 -71.63 2.20
CA GLY A 173 -24.07 -72.28 2.89
C GLY A 173 -22.94 -71.24 3.28
N ASN A 174 -23.23 -69.96 3.40
CA ASN A 174 -22.29 -68.89 3.72
C ASN A 174 -21.64 -69.08 5.10
N LYS A 175 -20.34 -68.79 5.24
CA LYS A 175 -19.60 -68.78 6.50
C LYS A 175 -19.64 -67.39 7.19
N GLY A 176 -19.82 -67.35 8.51
CA GLY A 176 -19.85 -66.17 9.32
C GLY A 176 -21.00 -66.16 10.33
N SER A 177 -21.10 -65.13 11.20
CA SER A 177 -22.26 -64.89 12.03
C SER A 177 -23.47 -64.50 11.20
N ASP A 178 -24.69 -64.87 11.68
CA ASP A 178 -25.89 -64.43 10.96
C ASP A 178 -26.04 -62.99 10.81
N PHE A 179 -25.63 -62.19 11.81
CA PHE A 179 -25.58 -60.73 11.74
C PHE A 179 -24.63 -60.22 10.63
N LEU A 180 -23.41 -60.74 10.52
CA LEU A 180 -22.47 -60.38 9.47
C LEU A 180 -22.99 -60.71 8.07
N ILE A 181 -23.62 -61.91 7.91
CA ILE A 181 -24.19 -62.28 6.63
C ILE A 181 -25.35 -61.37 6.26
N GLY A 182 -26.22 -61.04 7.20
CA GLY A 182 -27.34 -60.13 7.00
C GLY A 182 -26.85 -58.73 6.59
N LEU A 183 -25.91 -58.15 7.34
CA LEU A 183 -25.33 -56.81 7.03
C LEU A 183 -24.72 -56.72 5.63
N LYS A 184 -24.16 -57.80 5.11
CA LYS A 184 -23.59 -57.83 3.74
C LYS A 184 -24.64 -57.66 2.63
N HIS A 185 -25.90 -57.98 2.92
CA HIS A 185 -26.98 -58.02 1.94
C HIS A 185 -28.04 -56.92 2.16
N VAL A 186 -28.02 -56.26 3.32
CA VAL A 186 -28.96 -55.18 3.63
C VAL A 186 -28.65 -53.95 2.79
N THR A 187 -29.69 -53.38 2.17
CA THR A 187 -29.70 -52.09 1.50
C THR A 187 -30.95 -51.32 1.85
N VAL A 188 -30.87 -49.96 1.85
CA VAL A 188 -31.98 -49.10 2.22
C VAL A 188 -32.26 -48.07 1.10
N SER A 189 -33.49 -47.55 1.04
CA SER A 189 -33.88 -46.55 0.07
C SER A 189 -33.45 -45.12 0.51
N SER A 190 -32.93 -44.30 -0.42
CA SER A 190 -32.63 -42.88 -0.14
C SER A 190 -33.88 -42.10 0.17
N GLU A 191 -35.01 -42.42 -0.43
CA GLU A 191 -36.31 -41.79 -0.15
C GLU A 191 -36.78 -42.07 1.28
N ASN A 192 -36.64 -43.31 1.76
CA ASN A 192 -36.98 -43.70 3.13
C ASN A 192 -36.08 -42.96 4.15
N ILE A 193 -34.78 -42.84 3.86
CA ILE A 193 -33.86 -42.05 4.69
C ILE A 193 -34.34 -40.60 4.80
N LEU A 194 -34.65 -39.93 3.69
CA LEU A 194 -35.07 -38.54 3.67
C LEU A 194 -36.41 -38.30 4.37
N GLU A 195 -37.39 -39.24 4.18
CA GLU A 195 -38.69 -39.17 4.85
C GLU A 195 -38.52 -39.18 6.37
N ILE A 196 -37.70 -40.06 6.89
CA ILE A 196 -37.43 -40.16 8.32
C ILE A 196 -36.68 -38.92 8.85
N LEU A 197 -35.67 -38.48 8.16
CA LEU A 197 -34.84 -37.32 8.58
C LEU A 197 -35.61 -36.00 8.59
N ARG A 198 -36.64 -35.84 7.76
CA ARG A 198 -37.51 -34.66 7.75
C ARG A 198 -38.48 -34.62 8.93
N SER A 199 -38.54 -35.66 9.75
CA SER A 199 -39.38 -35.66 10.95
C SER A 199 -38.91 -34.64 11.98
N ASN A 200 -39.82 -34.17 12.84
CA ASN A 200 -39.52 -33.21 13.92
C ASN A 200 -38.47 -33.73 14.92
N ALA A 201 -38.23 -35.04 14.99
CA ALA A 201 -37.24 -35.63 15.89
C ALA A 201 -35.81 -35.16 15.59
N PHE A 202 -35.49 -34.81 14.35
CA PHE A 202 -34.14 -34.40 13.94
C PHE A 202 -33.99 -32.90 13.77
N GLY A 203 -35.02 -32.15 13.44
CA GLY A 203 -35.04 -30.68 13.40
C GLY A 203 -33.85 -30.05 12.67
N GLY A 204 -33.36 -30.62 11.56
CA GLY A 204 -32.19 -30.17 10.84
C GLY A 204 -30.84 -30.47 11.51
N LYS A 205 -30.82 -31.37 12.52
CA LYS A 205 -29.59 -31.77 13.23
C LYS A 205 -28.89 -32.96 12.55
N TYR A 206 -28.81 -32.94 11.24
CA TYR A 206 -28.14 -33.95 10.43
C TYR A 206 -27.54 -33.36 9.16
N PHE A 207 -26.55 -34.07 8.63
CA PHE A 207 -26.03 -33.82 7.30
C PHE A 207 -25.91 -35.13 6.52
N ILE A 208 -25.96 -35.05 5.21
CA ILE A 208 -25.82 -36.16 4.29
C ILE A 208 -24.59 -35.95 3.42
N THR A 209 -23.79 -37.00 3.25
CA THR A 209 -22.64 -36.99 2.36
C THR A 209 -22.47 -38.32 1.63
N VAL A 210 -21.79 -38.27 0.46
CA VAL A 210 -21.50 -39.47 -0.33
C VAL A 210 -20.07 -39.45 -0.86
N PRO A 211 -19.40 -40.62 -0.97
CA PRO A 211 -18.13 -40.74 -1.69
C PRO A 211 -18.37 -40.62 -3.20
N VAL A 212 -18.02 -39.49 -3.78
CA VAL A 212 -18.37 -39.15 -5.18
C VAL A 212 -17.42 -39.75 -6.23
N ASP A 213 -16.20 -40.07 -5.84
CA ASP A 213 -15.17 -40.60 -6.73
C ASP A 213 -15.14 -42.15 -6.77
N GLU A 214 -15.92 -42.80 -5.89
CA GLU A 214 -16.03 -44.22 -5.78
C GLU A 214 -17.22 -44.77 -6.61
N ASP A 215 -18.22 -45.33 -5.95
CA ASP A 215 -19.36 -45.99 -6.59
C ASP A 215 -20.11 -45.05 -7.53
N LEU A 216 -20.32 -43.79 -7.17
CA LEU A 216 -21.03 -42.83 -8.02
C LEU A 216 -20.29 -42.48 -9.31
N SER A 217 -18.98 -42.67 -9.36
CA SER A 217 -18.19 -42.43 -10.57
C SER A 217 -18.54 -43.41 -11.69
N ALA A 218 -19.02 -44.60 -11.35
CA ALA A 218 -19.48 -45.62 -12.30
C ALA A 218 -20.83 -45.30 -12.94
N ILE A 219 -21.62 -44.38 -12.41
CA ILE A 219 -22.87 -43.92 -13.01
C ILE A 219 -22.57 -42.85 -14.08
N SER A 220 -23.00 -43.13 -15.32
CA SER A 220 -22.81 -42.19 -16.42
C SER A 220 -23.59 -40.89 -16.22
N TRP A 221 -22.98 -39.76 -16.57
CA TRP A 221 -23.67 -38.49 -16.72
C TRP A 221 -24.54 -38.39 -18.00
N LYS A 222 -24.62 -39.47 -18.77
CA LYS A 222 -25.39 -39.53 -20.00
C LYS A 222 -26.41 -40.67 -19.92
N GLY A 223 -27.59 -40.47 -20.49
CA GLY A 223 -28.62 -41.50 -20.53
C GLY A 223 -29.58 -41.54 -19.35
N ARG A 224 -30.20 -42.69 -19.06
CA ARG A 224 -31.23 -42.84 -18.01
C ARG A 224 -30.68 -42.69 -16.61
N ASP A 225 -29.44 -43.02 -16.38
CA ASP A 225 -28.79 -43.03 -15.06
C ASP A 225 -28.48 -41.62 -14.54
N TYR A 226 -28.47 -40.63 -15.44
CA TYR A 226 -28.25 -39.22 -15.09
C TYR A 226 -29.18 -38.73 -13.97
N SER A 227 -30.47 -39.06 -14.07
CA SER A 227 -31.47 -38.61 -13.07
C SER A 227 -31.19 -39.20 -11.69
N SER A 228 -30.83 -40.47 -11.60
CA SER A 228 -30.52 -41.14 -10.32
C SER A 228 -29.28 -40.53 -9.66
N ARG A 229 -28.21 -40.33 -10.46
CA ARG A 229 -26.99 -39.68 -9.97
C ARG A 229 -27.28 -38.27 -9.50
N LYS A 230 -27.97 -37.46 -10.30
CA LYS A 230 -28.36 -36.09 -9.97
C LYS A 230 -29.18 -36.02 -8.69
N ASN A 231 -30.16 -36.88 -8.50
CA ASN A 231 -30.98 -36.92 -7.28
C ASN A 231 -30.11 -37.13 -6.03
N ILE A 232 -29.19 -38.08 -6.08
CA ILE A 232 -28.28 -38.34 -4.94
C ILE A 232 -27.42 -37.09 -4.65
N TYR A 233 -26.87 -36.47 -5.67
CA TYR A 233 -26.04 -35.23 -5.51
C TYR A 233 -26.86 -34.07 -4.96
N GLN A 234 -28.11 -33.90 -5.36
CA GLN A 234 -29.01 -32.86 -4.84
C GLN A 234 -29.36 -33.06 -3.36
N GLN A 235 -29.50 -34.32 -2.90
CA GLN A 235 -29.85 -34.66 -1.52
C GLN A 235 -28.67 -34.40 -0.55
N CYS A 236 -27.43 -34.42 -1.02
CA CYS A 236 -26.25 -34.27 -0.19
C CYS A 236 -26.00 -32.82 0.23
N HIS A 237 -25.50 -32.65 1.44
CA HIS A 237 -24.98 -31.39 1.97
C HIS A 237 -23.49 -31.23 1.64
N PHE A 238 -22.74 -32.33 1.68
CA PHE A 238 -21.33 -32.42 1.39
C PHE A 238 -21.04 -33.52 0.36
N TYR A 239 -19.90 -33.42 -0.33
CA TYR A 239 -19.32 -34.51 -1.09
C TYR A 239 -18.06 -35.04 -0.40
N MET A 240 -17.89 -36.36 -0.36
CA MET A 240 -16.67 -36.91 0.22
C MET A 240 -15.69 -37.24 -0.91
N THR A 241 -14.59 -36.47 -0.96
CA THR A 241 -13.56 -36.62 -1.98
C THR A 241 -12.26 -35.93 -1.57
N SER A 242 -11.11 -36.48 -1.99
CA SER A 242 -9.79 -35.82 -1.92
C SER A 242 -9.28 -35.40 -3.30
N ASN A 243 -10.08 -35.56 -4.33
CA ASN A 243 -9.72 -35.21 -5.69
C ASN A 243 -9.92 -33.70 -5.93
N ALA A 244 -8.85 -32.99 -6.24
CA ALA A 244 -8.89 -31.55 -6.46
C ALA A 244 -9.79 -31.14 -7.65
N GLY A 245 -9.86 -31.95 -8.70
CA GLY A 245 -10.73 -31.70 -9.83
C GLY A 245 -12.22 -31.81 -9.46
N THR A 246 -12.60 -32.84 -8.69
CA THR A 246 -13.95 -33.01 -8.18
C THR A 246 -14.31 -31.89 -7.20
N ALA A 247 -13.39 -31.49 -6.32
CA ALA A 247 -13.60 -30.37 -5.39
C ALA A 247 -13.80 -29.04 -6.13
N SER A 248 -12.97 -28.73 -7.11
CA SER A 248 -13.13 -27.55 -7.95
C SER A 248 -14.47 -27.52 -8.71
N TRP A 249 -14.92 -28.71 -9.20
CA TRP A 249 -16.22 -28.85 -9.83
C TRP A 249 -17.37 -28.62 -8.83
N ALA A 250 -17.27 -29.17 -7.64
CA ALA A 250 -18.29 -29.04 -6.59
C ALA A 250 -18.47 -27.59 -6.09
N LEU A 251 -17.37 -26.83 -6.03
CA LEU A 251 -17.35 -25.41 -5.67
C LEU A 251 -17.69 -24.48 -6.83
N ALA A 252 -17.87 -25.05 -8.04
CA ALA A 252 -18.26 -24.29 -9.26
C ALA A 252 -17.38 -23.07 -9.53
N ASN A 253 -16.08 -23.23 -9.54
CA ASN A 253 -15.12 -22.17 -9.86
C ASN A 253 -15.34 -21.57 -11.27
N VAL A 254 -16.07 -22.31 -12.12
CA VAL A 254 -16.57 -21.84 -13.42
C VAL A 254 -18.06 -22.24 -13.48
N GLU A 255 -18.95 -21.32 -13.87
CA GLU A 255 -20.41 -21.61 -14.02
C GLU A 255 -21.18 -21.80 -12.70
N LYS A 256 -20.90 -20.96 -11.68
CA LYS A 256 -21.50 -21.06 -10.34
C LYS A 256 -23.04 -21.02 -10.34
N GLU A 257 -23.65 -20.14 -11.10
CA GLU A 257 -25.11 -19.99 -11.19
C GLU A 257 -25.79 -21.21 -11.81
N GLU A 258 -25.17 -21.81 -12.83
CA GLU A 258 -25.70 -23.02 -13.45
C GLU A 258 -25.61 -24.21 -12.49
N ARG A 259 -24.54 -24.32 -11.74
CA ARG A 259 -24.33 -25.36 -10.73
C ARG A 259 -25.37 -25.28 -9.59
N ILE A 260 -25.62 -24.07 -9.09
CA ILE A 260 -26.64 -23.83 -8.08
C ILE A 260 -28.03 -24.21 -8.63
N ARG A 261 -28.34 -23.82 -9.86
CA ARG A 261 -29.60 -24.18 -10.50
C ARG A 261 -29.78 -25.68 -10.68
N GLU A 262 -28.69 -26.38 -10.96
CA GLU A 262 -28.72 -27.82 -11.21
C GLU A 262 -28.77 -28.67 -9.93
N PHE A 263 -28.00 -28.25 -8.88
CA PHE A 263 -27.79 -29.03 -7.66
C PHE A 263 -28.35 -28.36 -6.39
N GLY A 264 -29.00 -27.23 -6.50
CA GLY A 264 -29.62 -26.48 -5.41
C GLY A 264 -28.66 -25.62 -4.62
N SER A 265 -27.36 -25.96 -4.53
CA SER A 265 -26.29 -25.20 -3.90
C SER A 265 -24.92 -25.67 -4.39
N ILE A 266 -23.89 -24.89 -4.18
CA ILE A 266 -22.52 -25.40 -4.20
C ILE A 266 -22.32 -26.32 -2.98
N LYS A 267 -21.47 -27.33 -3.12
CA LYS A 267 -21.29 -28.36 -2.08
C LYS A 267 -19.83 -28.34 -1.60
N PRO A 268 -19.59 -28.11 -0.30
CA PRO A 268 -18.26 -28.32 0.25
C PRO A 268 -17.83 -29.78 0.18
N CYS A 269 -16.54 -29.99 0.04
CA CYS A 269 -15.97 -31.33 0.03
C CYS A 269 -15.34 -31.65 1.39
N ILE A 270 -15.63 -32.78 1.96
CA ILE A 270 -15.07 -33.31 3.21
C ILE A 270 -14.27 -34.57 2.93
N TRP A 271 -13.39 -34.94 3.87
CA TRP A 271 -12.54 -36.11 3.71
C TRP A 271 -12.17 -36.74 5.06
N GLY A 272 -11.85 -38.05 5.06
CA GLY A 272 -11.42 -38.77 6.24
C GLY A 272 -10.41 -39.85 5.91
N SER A 273 -9.92 -40.56 6.93
CA SER A 273 -8.92 -41.61 6.81
C SER A 273 -9.47 -42.94 6.35
N ASP A 274 -10.78 -43.15 6.43
CA ASP A 274 -11.42 -44.43 6.21
C ASP A 274 -10.68 -45.56 6.95
N ALA A 275 -10.46 -45.35 8.26
CA ALA A 275 -9.61 -46.20 9.06
C ALA A 275 -10.37 -47.39 9.65
N HIS A 276 -9.98 -48.58 9.26
CA HIS A 276 -10.47 -49.87 9.80
C HIS A 276 -9.42 -50.60 10.62
N GLU A 277 -8.26 -49.99 10.84
CA GLU A 277 -7.11 -50.54 11.59
C GLU A 277 -6.31 -49.45 12.25
N TYR A 278 -5.56 -49.77 13.34
CA TYR A 278 -4.74 -48.82 14.08
C TYR A 278 -3.71 -48.08 13.24
N LYS A 279 -3.14 -48.72 12.22
CA LYS A 279 -2.07 -48.12 11.37
C LYS A 279 -2.60 -47.03 10.48
N ARG A 280 -3.84 -47.10 10.03
CA ARG A 280 -4.48 -46.13 9.12
C ARG A 280 -5.18 -45.01 9.86
N MET A 281 -5.40 -45.14 11.16
CA MET A 281 -6.12 -44.20 11.98
C MET A 281 -5.51 -42.80 11.84
N PHE A 282 -6.29 -41.81 11.37
CA PHE A 282 -5.92 -40.42 11.07
C PHE A 282 -4.81 -40.27 10.01
N LYS A 283 -4.67 -41.24 9.11
CA LYS A 283 -3.73 -41.20 7.98
C LYS A 283 -4.49 -41.31 6.66
N PRO A 284 -5.13 -40.24 6.22
CA PRO A 284 -5.84 -40.23 4.96
C PRO A 284 -4.88 -40.45 3.78
N ALA A 285 -5.42 -40.88 2.63
CA ALA A 285 -4.62 -41.08 1.41
C ALA A 285 -3.81 -39.84 1.07
N ASP A 286 -2.56 -40.04 0.66
CA ASP A 286 -1.58 -38.98 0.33
C ASP A 286 -1.32 -37.97 1.45
N ASN A 287 -1.70 -38.27 2.69
CA ASN A 287 -1.69 -37.33 3.83
C ASN A 287 -2.49 -36.04 3.57
N LYS A 288 -3.55 -36.11 2.78
CA LYS A 288 -4.46 -35.00 2.52
C LYS A 288 -5.49 -34.91 3.63
N TYR A 289 -5.24 -34.04 4.61
CA TYR A 289 -6.16 -33.81 5.73
C TYR A 289 -7.30 -32.89 5.31
N CYS A 290 -8.47 -33.11 5.91
CA CYS A 290 -9.60 -32.19 5.80
C CYS A 290 -9.41 -31.07 6.83
N TRP A 291 -9.07 -29.89 6.34
CA TRP A 291 -8.96 -28.67 7.14
C TRP A 291 -10.27 -27.91 7.07
N ILE A 292 -10.84 -27.62 8.23
CA ILE A 292 -12.05 -26.81 8.35
C ILE A 292 -11.74 -25.60 9.23
N LYS A 293 -12.11 -24.42 8.72
CA LYS A 293 -12.00 -23.15 9.43
C LYS A 293 -13.27 -22.85 10.18
N ALA A 294 -13.45 -23.54 11.31
CA ALA A 294 -14.59 -23.43 12.19
C ALA A 294 -14.28 -23.99 13.58
N GLU A 295 -15.13 -23.66 14.56
CA GLU A 295 -15.16 -24.34 15.82
C GLU A 295 -15.50 -25.83 15.61
N PRO A 296 -14.88 -26.77 16.39
CA PRO A 296 -15.18 -28.20 16.28
C PRO A 296 -16.54 -28.53 16.97
N THR A 297 -17.61 -28.13 16.31
CA THR A 297 -19.01 -28.31 16.73
C THR A 297 -19.89 -28.61 15.53
N PHE A 298 -21.14 -29.05 15.77
CA PHE A 298 -22.08 -29.24 14.67
C PHE A 298 -22.47 -27.94 13.96
N ASP A 299 -22.55 -26.84 14.71
CA ASP A 299 -22.81 -25.53 14.12
C ASP A 299 -21.62 -25.00 13.33
N GLY A 300 -20.38 -25.30 13.78
CA GLY A 300 -19.17 -25.04 12.99
C GLY A 300 -19.16 -25.83 11.67
N LEU A 301 -19.60 -27.09 11.69
CA LEU A 301 -19.78 -27.87 10.47
C LEU A 301 -20.87 -27.29 9.55
N ARG A 302 -21.93 -26.72 10.14
CA ARG A 302 -22.99 -26.05 9.36
C ARG A 302 -22.46 -24.79 8.66
N GLN A 303 -21.55 -24.09 9.30
CA GLN A 303 -20.99 -22.82 8.75
C GLN A 303 -20.29 -23.01 7.40
N ILE A 304 -19.67 -24.19 7.17
CA ILE A 304 -18.99 -24.45 5.89
C ILE A 304 -19.95 -24.55 4.68
N LEU A 305 -21.25 -24.72 4.90
CA LEU A 305 -22.25 -24.71 3.83
C LEU A 305 -22.45 -23.32 3.22
N TYR A 306 -22.21 -22.28 4.02
CA TYR A 306 -22.39 -20.88 3.58
C TYR A 306 -21.14 -20.33 2.89
N GLU A 307 -19.95 -20.72 3.38
CA GLU A 307 -18.66 -20.20 2.87
C GLU A 307 -17.66 -21.36 2.55
N PRO A 308 -18.05 -22.30 1.67
CA PRO A 308 -17.27 -23.53 1.44
C PRO A 308 -15.88 -23.27 0.88
N GLU A 309 -15.73 -22.25 0.02
CA GLU A 309 -14.46 -21.87 -0.61
C GLU A 309 -13.45 -21.32 0.40
N ALA A 310 -13.93 -20.59 1.42
CA ALA A 310 -13.10 -19.93 2.42
C ALA A 310 -12.84 -20.79 3.66
N ARG A 311 -13.70 -21.81 3.91
CA ARG A 311 -13.73 -22.55 5.18
C ARG A 311 -13.36 -24.02 5.08
N VAL A 312 -13.15 -24.57 3.87
CA VAL A 312 -12.76 -25.98 3.68
C VAL A 312 -11.59 -26.10 2.72
N CYS A 313 -10.60 -26.89 3.13
CA CYS A 313 -9.46 -27.21 2.29
C CYS A 313 -8.99 -28.65 2.54
N ILE A 314 -8.71 -29.42 1.47
CA ILE A 314 -8.21 -30.78 1.57
C ILE A 314 -6.78 -30.82 1.04
N GLN A 315 -5.82 -30.77 1.96
CA GLN A 315 -4.40 -30.72 1.65
C GLN A 315 -3.53 -31.19 2.82
N LYS A 316 -2.22 -31.30 2.57
CA LYS A 316 -1.27 -31.79 3.57
C LYS A 316 -1.01 -30.78 4.67
N GLU A 317 -0.68 -29.56 4.30
CA GLU A 317 -0.28 -28.48 5.23
C GLU A 317 -1.49 -27.59 5.58
N VAL A 318 -1.35 -26.79 6.65
CA VAL A 318 -2.38 -25.83 7.03
C VAL A 318 -2.60 -24.79 5.93
N PRO A 319 -3.85 -24.43 5.58
CA PRO A 319 -4.11 -23.48 4.49
C PRO A 319 -3.70 -22.03 4.76
N ASP A 320 -3.43 -21.66 6.01
CA ASP A 320 -3.02 -20.29 6.37
C ASP A 320 -1.56 -20.03 5.92
N SER A 321 -1.36 -19.05 5.05
CA SER A 321 -0.05 -18.67 4.52
C SER A 321 0.54 -17.43 5.20
N LYS A 322 -0.14 -16.87 6.21
CA LYS A 322 0.34 -15.66 6.89
C LYS A 322 1.59 -15.97 7.72
N LYS A 323 2.50 -15.02 7.74
CA LYS A 323 3.74 -15.13 8.51
C LYS A 323 3.44 -14.80 9.97
N ASP A 324 3.82 -15.69 10.90
CA ASP A 324 3.50 -15.55 12.32
C ASP A 324 3.98 -14.22 12.93
N TYR A 325 5.08 -13.65 12.44
CA TYR A 325 5.57 -12.34 12.90
C TYR A 325 4.73 -11.14 12.42
N LEU A 326 3.76 -11.36 11.53
CA LEU A 326 2.79 -10.37 11.03
C LEU A 326 1.38 -10.60 11.59
N VAL A 327 1.21 -11.46 12.58
CA VAL A 327 -0.07 -11.76 13.20
C VAL A 327 0.00 -11.47 14.70
N ILE A 328 -0.91 -10.64 15.18
CA ILE A 328 -1.13 -10.42 16.61
C ILE A 328 -1.91 -11.63 17.13
N ASP A 329 -1.35 -12.34 18.10
CA ASP A 329 -1.95 -13.53 18.70
C ASP A 329 -2.96 -13.18 19.79
N SER A 330 -2.57 -12.29 20.69
CA SER A 330 -3.42 -11.92 21.80
C SER A 330 -3.02 -10.60 22.44
N VAL A 331 -3.93 -10.00 23.19
CA VAL A 331 -3.69 -8.83 24.01
C VAL A 331 -4.15 -9.07 25.44
N GLU A 332 -3.29 -8.76 26.41
CA GLU A 332 -3.62 -8.77 27.84
C GLU A 332 -3.84 -7.34 28.30
N ILE A 333 -5.09 -7.01 28.68
CA ILE A 333 -5.45 -5.70 29.23
C ILE A 333 -5.44 -5.77 30.76
N VAL A 334 -4.63 -4.91 31.38
CA VAL A 334 -4.51 -4.81 32.85
C VAL A 334 -4.75 -3.37 33.27
N HIS A 335 -5.96 -3.09 33.77
CA HIS A 335 -6.34 -1.78 34.27
C HIS A 335 -7.52 -1.89 35.26
N ASP A 336 -7.70 -0.90 36.13
CA ASP A 336 -8.76 -0.94 37.16
C ASP A 336 -10.18 -0.95 36.56
N ASP A 337 -10.38 -0.31 35.42
CA ASP A 337 -11.66 -0.25 34.72
C ASP A 337 -11.97 -1.54 33.93
N PHE A 338 -11.03 -2.44 33.77
CA PHE A 338 -11.17 -3.63 32.93
C PHE A 338 -11.20 -4.91 33.78
N PHE A 339 -12.04 -5.84 33.37
CA PHE A 339 -11.90 -7.22 33.82
C PHE A 339 -10.58 -7.79 33.25
N LYS A 340 -9.71 -8.27 34.15
CA LYS A 340 -8.42 -8.80 33.76
C LYS A 340 -8.60 -10.07 32.93
N GLN A 341 -8.22 -10.04 31.69
CA GLN A 341 -8.33 -11.16 30.77
C GLN A 341 -7.34 -11.06 29.62
N VAL A 342 -7.01 -12.19 29.05
CA VAL A 342 -6.33 -12.28 27.77
C VAL A 342 -7.40 -12.36 26.67
N ILE A 343 -7.31 -11.50 25.69
CA ILE A 343 -8.17 -11.44 24.52
C ILE A 343 -7.37 -12.05 23.37
N PRO A 344 -7.62 -13.30 22.97
CA PRO A 344 -6.99 -13.90 21.79
C PRO A 344 -7.50 -13.23 20.53
N LEU A 345 -6.74 -13.28 19.44
CA LEU A 345 -7.09 -12.71 18.14
C LEU A 345 -6.90 -13.74 17.03
N ASN A 346 -7.85 -13.78 16.11
CA ASN A 346 -7.77 -14.65 14.93
C ASN A 346 -6.79 -14.07 13.90
N SER A 347 -6.13 -14.92 13.15
CA SER A 347 -5.25 -14.49 12.04
C SER A 347 -6.00 -13.87 10.85
N GLY A 348 -7.33 -14.03 10.76
CA GLY A 348 -8.18 -13.50 9.71
C GLY A 348 -8.86 -12.18 10.10
N LEU A 349 -10.21 -12.16 9.97
CA LEU A 349 -11.04 -11.01 10.31
C LEU A 349 -11.56 -11.09 11.74
N ASN A 350 -11.18 -10.13 12.56
CA ASN A 350 -11.66 -9.92 13.92
C ASN A 350 -12.59 -8.71 13.93
N THR A 351 -13.82 -8.88 14.43
CA THR A 351 -14.80 -7.79 14.52
C THR A 351 -15.14 -7.48 15.98
N ILE A 352 -14.96 -6.23 16.38
CA ILE A 352 -15.29 -5.75 17.72
C ILE A 352 -16.69 -5.12 17.67
N ILE A 353 -17.66 -5.72 18.34
CA ILE A 353 -19.04 -5.26 18.41
C ILE A 353 -19.44 -4.89 19.84
N GLY A 354 -20.55 -4.17 20.01
CA GLY A 354 -21.07 -3.81 21.32
C GLY A 354 -21.89 -2.53 21.27
N GLY A 355 -22.60 -2.22 22.33
CA GLY A 355 -23.39 -1.01 22.47
C GLY A 355 -22.54 0.26 22.40
N ARG A 356 -23.19 1.43 22.44
CA ARG A 356 -22.49 2.72 22.56
C ARG A 356 -21.71 2.75 23.88
N SER A 357 -20.52 3.33 23.86
CA SER A 357 -19.63 3.48 25.03
C SER A 357 -19.15 2.15 25.66
N SER A 358 -19.33 1.00 25.01
CA SER A 358 -18.93 -0.32 25.54
C SER A 358 -17.40 -0.56 25.55
N GLY A 359 -16.58 0.38 25.09
CA GLY A 359 -15.12 0.24 25.10
C GLY A 359 -14.50 -0.31 23.80
N LYS A 360 -15.26 -0.42 22.71
CA LYS A 360 -14.76 -0.92 21.42
C LYS A 360 -13.53 -0.19 20.90
N SER A 361 -13.66 1.13 20.69
CA SER A 361 -12.56 1.99 20.20
C SER A 361 -11.40 2.08 21.20
N ILE A 362 -11.69 1.91 22.51
CA ILE A 362 -10.65 1.85 23.54
C ILE A 362 -9.79 0.60 23.35
N LEU A 363 -10.40 -0.58 23.16
CA LEU A 363 -9.65 -1.82 22.91
C LEU A 363 -8.80 -1.70 21.63
N LEU A 364 -9.39 -1.21 20.54
CA LEU A 364 -8.67 -1.03 19.28
C LEU A 364 -7.50 -0.03 19.43
N GLY A 365 -7.74 1.08 20.17
CA GLY A 365 -6.71 2.06 20.47
C GLY A 365 -5.57 1.50 21.32
N CYS A 366 -5.88 0.68 22.33
CA CYS A 366 -4.86 -0.02 23.12
C CYS A 366 -4.00 -0.93 22.28
N ILE A 367 -4.60 -1.73 21.39
CA ILE A 367 -3.86 -2.60 20.46
C ILE A 367 -2.93 -1.75 19.57
N ALA A 368 -3.43 -0.67 18.98
CA ALA A 368 -2.64 0.22 18.15
C ALA A 368 -1.45 0.84 18.90
N ARG A 369 -1.68 1.32 20.12
CA ARG A 369 -0.65 1.94 20.96
C ARG A 369 0.41 0.93 21.44
N LEU A 370 0.01 -0.29 21.76
CA LEU A 370 0.93 -1.39 22.10
C LEU A 370 1.82 -1.78 20.91
N CYS A 371 1.31 -1.67 19.68
CA CYS A 371 2.10 -1.85 18.46
C CYS A 371 3.04 -0.67 18.15
N GLY A 372 2.93 0.45 18.86
CA GLY A 372 3.79 1.62 18.70
C GLY A 372 3.22 2.71 17.78
N SER A 373 1.92 2.70 17.49
CA SER A 373 1.29 3.80 16.77
C SER A 373 1.28 5.07 17.61
N GLU A 374 1.89 6.15 17.10
CA GLU A 374 1.90 7.47 17.75
C GLU A 374 0.64 8.28 17.40
N LYS A 375 0.04 8.02 16.24
CA LYS A 375 -1.15 8.74 15.75
C LYS A 375 -2.41 8.04 16.20
N MET A 376 -2.95 8.44 17.36
CA MET A 376 -4.16 7.79 17.87
C MET A 376 -5.45 8.49 17.47
N ILE A 377 -5.55 9.80 17.51
CA ILE A 377 -6.75 10.56 17.14
C ILE A 377 -6.35 12.04 16.91
N LYS A 378 -7.17 12.80 16.18
CA LYS A 378 -7.05 14.24 15.98
C LYS A 378 -6.58 14.96 17.24
N GLU A 379 -5.73 15.96 17.05
CA GLU A 379 -5.12 16.87 18.03
C GLU A 379 -6.07 17.43 19.14
N GLN A 380 -7.33 17.03 19.18
CA GLN A 380 -8.37 17.59 20.03
C GLN A 380 -8.77 16.74 21.26
N ASN A 381 -8.20 15.55 21.48
CA ASN A 381 -8.63 14.69 22.59
C ASN A 381 -7.47 14.14 23.45
N GLN A 382 -6.69 15.05 24.03
CA GLN A 382 -5.57 14.73 24.93
C GLN A 382 -5.99 13.84 26.12
N GLU A 383 -7.23 13.99 26.63
CA GLU A 383 -7.74 13.17 27.73
C GLU A 383 -7.89 11.70 27.32
N TYR A 384 -8.35 11.44 26.10
CA TYR A 384 -8.51 10.08 25.58
C TYR A 384 -7.14 9.41 25.37
N ASP A 385 -6.18 10.11 24.77
CA ASP A 385 -4.84 9.59 24.58
C ASP A 385 -4.14 9.29 25.90
N SER A 386 -4.28 10.17 26.89
CA SER A 386 -3.75 9.95 28.24
C SER A 386 -4.37 8.72 28.92
N TYR A 387 -5.67 8.49 28.73
CA TYR A 387 -6.37 7.32 29.27
C TYR A 387 -5.88 6.02 28.61
N ILE A 388 -5.69 6.02 27.27
CA ILE A 388 -5.10 4.87 26.58
C ILE A 388 -3.67 4.60 27.04
N ASP A 389 -2.84 5.63 27.21
CA ASP A 389 -1.47 5.50 27.68
C ASP A 389 -1.39 4.88 29.09
N ASP A 390 -2.32 5.24 29.99
CA ASP A 390 -2.40 4.63 31.33
C ASP A 390 -2.74 3.13 31.25
N ILE A 391 -3.73 2.75 30.43
CA ILE A 391 -4.08 1.33 30.21
C ILE A 391 -2.90 0.55 29.65
N VAL A 392 -2.27 1.08 28.62
CA VAL A 392 -1.19 0.41 27.88
C VAL A 392 0.07 0.24 28.75
N SER A 393 0.30 1.14 29.72
CA SER A 393 1.46 1.10 30.60
C SER A 393 1.60 -0.24 31.39
N LYS A 394 0.50 -0.95 31.61
CA LYS A 394 0.42 -2.21 32.37
C LYS A 394 -0.03 -3.41 31.52
N SER A 395 -0.37 -3.17 30.26
CA SER A 395 -0.92 -4.15 29.34
C SER A 395 0.16 -4.70 28.41
N ALA A 396 -0.07 -5.86 27.80
CA ALA A 396 0.87 -6.51 26.89
C ALA A 396 0.19 -7.04 25.63
N LEU A 397 0.94 -7.09 24.53
CA LEU A 397 0.49 -7.64 23.27
C LEU A 397 1.49 -8.71 22.81
N TYR A 398 0.97 -9.84 22.38
CA TYR A 398 1.76 -10.99 21.96
C TYR A 398 1.57 -11.26 20.48
N TRP A 399 2.67 -11.55 19.80
CA TRP A 399 2.69 -11.92 18.39
C TRP A 399 2.72 -13.45 18.26
N LYS A 400 2.15 -13.98 17.19
CA LYS A 400 2.02 -15.44 16.98
C LYS A 400 3.37 -16.18 16.87
N ASP A 401 4.46 -15.49 16.59
CA ASP A 401 5.80 -16.07 16.57
C ASP A 401 6.35 -16.41 17.97
N GLY A 402 5.63 -16.08 19.02
CA GLY A 402 5.99 -16.41 20.41
C GLY A 402 7.21 -15.66 20.97
N LEU A 403 7.70 -14.63 20.29
CA LEU A 403 8.77 -13.78 20.79
C LEU A 403 8.24 -12.81 21.86
N GLU A 404 9.16 -12.30 22.70
CA GLU A 404 8.86 -11.27 23.70
C GLU A 404 8.08 -10.11 23.08
N PRO A 405 7.15 -9.48 23.84
CA PRO A 405 6.35 -8.35 23.35
C PRO A 405 7.20 -7.25 22.74
N GLN A 406 6.96 -6.94 21.47
CA GLN A 406 7.73 -5.95 20.71
C GLN A 406 6.78 -5.05 19.93
N LYS A 407 7.13 -3.77 19.85
CA LYS A 407 6.45 -2.83 18.95
C LYS A 407 6.75 -3.21 17.51
N ARG A 408 5.72 -3.45 16.71
CA ARG A 408 5.83 -3.77 15.29
C ARG A 408 4.86 -2.94 14.47
N LYS A 409 5.19 -2.71 13.22
CA LYS A 409 4.40 -1.89 12.31
C LYS A 409 3.02 -2.48 12.06
N ILE A 410 2.02 -1.64 12.09
CA ILE A 410 0.61 -1.91 11.76
C ILE A 410 0.08 -0.79 10.88
N ASP A 411 -1.04 -1.04 10.20
CA ASP A 411 -1.82 0.00 9.54
C ASP A 411 -3.03 0.32 10.43
N PHE A 412 -3.09 1.53 11.00
CA PHE A 412 -4.16 1.94 11.90
C PHE A 412 -4.96 3.12 11.34
N PHE A 413 -6.28 2.94 11.28
CA PHE A 413 -7.25 3.91 10.78
C PHE A 413 -8.28 4.21 11.89
N PRO A 414 -8.08 5.28 12.68
CA PRO A 414 -9.03 5.68 13.72
C PRO A 414 -10.34 6.20 13.14
N GLN A 415 -11.38 6.27 13.98
CA GLN A 415 -12.70 6.74 13.59
C GLN A 415 -12.65 8.13 12.93
N GLY A 416 -13.32 8.30 11.80
CA GLY A 416 -13.37 9.54 11.03
C GLY A 416 -12.10 9.84 10.22
N TYR A 417 -11.04 9.01 10.29
CA TYR A 417 -9.82 9.21 9.51
C TYR A 417 -10.10 9.24 8.02
N ILE A 418 -10.91 8.31 7.52
CA ILE A 418 -11.28 8.20 6.11
C ILE A 418 -12.13 9.40 5.67
N ILE A 419 -13.07 9.84 6.53
CA ILE A 419 -13.96 11.00 6.30
C ILE A 419 -13.15 12.27 6.11
N ASP A 420 -12.15 12.48 6.94
CA ASP A 420 -11.31 13.68 6.88
C ASP A 420 -10.59 13.81 5.53
N PHE A 421 -10.16 12.72 4.94
CA PHE A 421 -9.57 12.71 3.60
C PHE A 421 -10.62 12.85 2.47
N ALA A 422 -11.83 12.36 2.69
CA ALA A 422 -12.92 12.46 1.72
C ALA A 422 -13.50 13.87 1.64
N SER A 423 -13.43 14.66 2.75
CA SER A 423 -14.06 15.98 2.84
C SER A 423 -13.37 17.02 1.95
N LYS A 424 -14.18 17.84 1.24
CA LYS A 424 -13.71 18.89 0.31
C LYS A 424 -12.89 20.01 0.94
N ASN A 425 -12.95 20.21 2.27
CA ASN A 425 -12.42 21.38 2.97
C ASN A 425 -10.98 21.22 3.49
N LYS A 426 -10.40 20.04 3.43
CA LYS A 426 -9.03 19.83 3.88
C LYS A 426 -8.20 19.37 2.68
N GLY A 427 -7.69 20.37 1.98
CA GLY A 427 -7.12 20.30 0.66
C GLY A 427 -5.94 19.38 0.39
N GLU A 428 -5.31 19.69 -0.66
CA GLU A 428 -4.25 19.04 -1.43
C GLU A 428 -3.09 18.45 -0.59
N ASN A 429 -2.68 19.13 0.47
CA ASN A 429 -1.58 18.67 1.33
C ASN A 429 -1.90 17.33 2.04
N GLN A 430 -3.15 17.13 2.49
CA GLN A 430 -3.52 15.88 3.16
C GLN A 430 -3.63 14.70 2.18
N ARG A 431 -4.09 14.96 0.94
CA ARG A 431 -4.08 13.92 -0.12
C ARG A 431 -2.65 13.52 -0.47
N LYS A 432 -1.75 14.47 -0.52
CA LYS A 432 -0.33 14.22 -0.73
C LYS A 432 0.26 13.36 0.39
N GLU A 433 -0.03 13.70 1.66
CA GLU A 433 0.38 12.92 2.83
C GLU A 433 -0.17 11.48 2.83
N LEU A 434 -1.34 11.25 2.24
CA LEU A 434 -1.92 9.92 2.09
C LEU A 434 -1.25 9.11 0.97
N ILE A 435 -1.05 9.74 -0.19
CA ILE A 435 -0.65 9.06 -1.44
C ILE A 435 0.87 8.86 -1.50
N GLU A 436 1.66 9.84 -1.05
CA GLU A 436 3.12 9.74 -1.11
C GLU A 436 3.70 8.51 -0.42
N PRO A 437 3.26 8.11 0.81
CA PRO A 437 3.75 6.87 1.42
C PRO A 437 3.49 5.62 0.58
N LEU A 438 2.35 5.59 -0.12
CA LEU A 438 1.99 4.49 -1.00
C LEU A 438 2.85 4.48 -2.27
N LEU A 439 3.03 5.66 -2.89
CA LEU A 439 3.89 5.80 -4.06
C LEU A 439 5.37 5.49 -3.76
N ARG A 440 5.82 5.79 -2.52
CA ARG A 440 7.19 5.47 -2.07
C ARG A 440 7.47 3.96 -1.93
N GLU A 441 6.45 3.13 -1.97
CA GLU A 441 6.63 1.69 -2.06
C GLU A 441 7.05 1.21 -3.47
N GLU A 442 6.89 2.09 -4.49
CA GLU A 442 7.35 1.84 -5.85
C GLU A 442 8.75 2.42 -6.07
N GLN A 443 9.71 1.55 -6.42
CA GLN A 443 11.12 1.95 -6.64
C GLN A 443 11.24 3.04 -7.72
N GLN A 444 10.48 2.92 -8.79
CA GLN A 444 10.50 3.90 -9.88
C GLN A 444 10.09 5.31 -9.43
N TYR A 445 9.12 5.40 -8.51
CA TYR A 445 8.70 6.67 -7.93
C TYR A 445 9.80 7.27 -7.04
N CYS A 446 10.44 6.45 -6.19
CA CYS A 446 11.53 6.88 -5.34
C CYS A 446 12.71 7.41 -6.16
N ASP A 447 13.14 6.64 -7.16
CA ASP A 447 14.24 7.05 -8.06
C ASP A 447 13.92 8.37 -8.78
N GLY A 448 12.69 8.52 -9.25
CA GLY A 448 12.24 9.76 -9.88
C GLY A 448 12.18 10.96 -8.92
N LEU A 449 11.75 10.73 -7.69
CA LEU A 449 11.68 11.76 -6.66
C LEU A 449 13.08 12.24 -6.25
N ASP A 450 14.04 11.32 -6.10
CA ASP A 450 15.43 11.62 -5.80
C ASP A 450 16.05 12.46 -6.92
N VAL A 451 15.85 12.08 -8.17
CA VAL A 451 16.29 12.87 -9.34
C VAL A 451 15.69 14.28 -9.33
N LEU A 452 14.40 14.40 -8.96
CA LEU A 452 13.74 15.70 -8.90
C LEU A 452 14.27 16.57 -7.74
N GLN A 453 14.54 15.99 -6.59
CA GLN A 453 15.12 16.68 -5.43
C GLN A 453 16.56 17.15 -5.71
N ASP A 454 17.38 16.29 -6.30
CA ASP A 454 18.73 16.64 -6.75
C ASP A 454 18.70 17.78 -7.77
N PHE A 455 17.75 17.73 -8.70
CA PHE A 455 17.55 18.82 -9.64
C PHE A 455 17.22 20.13 -8.92
N TYR A 456 16.30 20.17 -7.97
CA TYR A 456 15.95 21.39 -7.25
C TYR A 456 17.13 21.96 -6.46
N SER A 457 17.88 21.10 -5.77
CA SER A 457 19.03 21.51 -4.97
C SER A 457 20.13 22.15 -5.82
N THR A 458 20.43 21.59 -7.00
CA THR A 458 21.46 22.09 -7.90
C THR A 458 20.98 23.26 -8.77
N HIS A 459 19.76 23.18 -9.28
CA HIS A 459 19.21 24.14 -10.24
C HIS A 459 18.99 25.52 -9.64
N THR A 460 18.54 25.60 -8.40
CA THR A 460 18.43 26.88 -7.68
C THR A 460 19.77 27.56 -7.54
N GLY A 461 20.85 26.85 -7.23
CA GLY A 461 22.22 27.37 -7.20
C GLY A 461 22.71 27.87 -8.57
N ILE A 462 22.39 27.14 -9.64
CA ILE A 462 22.68 27.57 -11.01
C ILE A 462 21.98 28.88 -11.34
N LEU A 463 20.70 29.02 -10.99
CA LEU A 463 19.94 30.25 -11.22
C LEU A 463 20.52 31.44 -10.45
N HIS A 464 20.89 31.27 -9.17
CA HIS A 464 21.58 32.33 -8.39
C HIS A 464 22.91 32.75 -9.04
N THR A 465 23.71 31.77 -9.47
CA THR A 465 25.00 32.04 -10.13
C THR A 465 24.82 32.81 -11.44
N GLN A 466 23.86 32.39 -12.26
CA GLN A 466 23.55 33.06 -13.52
C GLN A 466 22.96 34.46 -13.28
N TYR A 467 22.11 34.62 -12.26
CA TYR A 467 21.59 35.94 -11.89
C TYR A 467 22.72 36.90 -11.44
N SER A 468 23.65 36.41 -10.64
CA SER A 468 24.84 37.17 -10.24
C SER A 468 25.66 37.59 -11.45
N ARG A 469 25.88 36.68 -12.42
CA ARG A 469 26.56 37.01 -13.69
C ARG A 469 25.82 38.12 -14.47
N PHE A 470 24.48 38.00 -14.54
CA PHE A 470 23.64 39.02 -15.17
C PHE A 470 23.81 40.40 -14.49
N CYS A 471 23.82 40.44 -13.16
CA CYS A 471 24.03 41.68 -12.39
C CYS A 471 25.38 42.30 -12.67
N VAL A 472 26.44 41.52 -12.78
CA VAL A 472 27.79 42.03 -13.15
C VAL A 472 27.77 42.63 -14.55
N LEU A 473 27.21 41.94 -15.56
CA LEU A 473 27.12 42.48 -16.92
C LEU A 473 26.30 43.76 -16.98
N ARG A 474 25.22 43.84 -16.23
CA ARG A 474 24.39 45.04 -16.13
C ARG A 474 25.14 46.21 -15.48
N GLN A 475 25.93 45.93 -14.46
CA GLN A 475 26.78 46.96 -13.83
C GLN A 475 27.86 47.46 -14.76
N GLU A 476 28.54 46.59 -15.50
CA GLU A 476 29.51 46.96 -16.52
C GLU A 476 28.90 47.86 -17.60
N CYS A 477 27.65 47.58 -18.05
CA CYS A 477 26.93 48.44 -18.97
C CYS A 477 26.70 49.86 -18.40
N ARG A 478 26.35 49.96 -17.10
CA ARG A 478 26.18 51.27 -16.44
C ARG A 478 27.48 52.06 -16.39
N GLU A 479 28.58 51.43 -15.98
CA GLU A 479 29.88 52.05 -15.90
C GLU A 479 30.37 52.52 -17.26
N LEU A 480 30.13 51.74 -18.32
CA LEU A 480 30.48 52.17 -19.69
C LEU A 480 29.63 53.35 -20.15
N LYS A 481 28.34 53.43 -19.78
CA LYS A 481 27.51 54.60 -20.07
C LYS A 481 27.97 55.85 -19.34
N GLU A 482 28.30 55.76 -18.04
CA GLU A 482 28.84 56.85 -17.26
C GLU A 482 30.16 57.35 -17.84
N LYS A 483 31.04 56.46 -18.33
CA LYS A 483 32.25 56.81 -19.03
C LYS A 483 31.98 57.59 -20.34
N LEU A 484 31.03 57.12 -21.16
CA LEU A 484 30.61 57.81 -22.38
C LEU A 484 30.07 59.20 -22.09
N ASP A 485 29.21 59.33 -21.05
CA ASP A 485 28.72 60.67 -20.64
C ASP A 485 29.84 61.58 -20.16
N GLY A 486 30.90 61.03 -19.57
CA GLY A 486 32.08 61.74 -19.11
C GLY A 486 33.00 62.25 -20.24
N TYR A 487 32.97 61.66 -21.45
CA TYR A 487 33.79 62.07 -22.60
C TYR A 487 33.23 63.29 -23.30
N GLY A 488 32.02 63.70 -23.09
CA GLY A 488 31.37 64.80 -23.67
C GLY A 488 30.61 64.52 -24.98
N SER A 489 30.15 65.60 -25.65
CA SER A 489 29.28 65.39 -26.83
C SER A 489 30.15 64.98 -28.04
N LYS A 490 29.86 63.76 -28.55
CA LYS A 490 30.46 63.21 -29.77
C LYS A 490 30.43 64.22 -30.96
N ALA A 491 29.23 64.80 -31.20
CA ALA A 491 29.00 65.77 -32.25
C ALA A 491 29.82 67.06 -32.02
N GLY A 492 30.04 67.44 -30.75
CA GLY A 492 30.87 68.61 -30.40
C GLY A 492 32.35 68.37 -30.72
N ILE A 493 32.84 67.18 -30.37
CA ILE A 493 34.24 66.77 -30.67
C ILE A 493 34.47 66.66 -32.21
N GLU A 494 33.50 66.08 -32.93
CA GLU A 494 33.55 65.97 -34.40
C GLU A 494 33.58 67.36 -35.07
N SER A 495 32.78 68.29 -34.57
CA SER A 495 32.80 69.68 -35.08
C SER A 495 34.14 70.42 -34.81
N GLU A 496 34.75 70.15 -33.65
CA GLU A 496 36.06 70.78 -33.32
C GLU A 496 37.17 70.16 -34.11
N ILE A 497 37.18 68.84 -34.38
CA ILE A 497 38.12 68.20 -35.30
C ILE A 497 38.03 68.83 -36.66
N HIS A 498 36.82 68.99 -37.24
CA HIS A 498 36.68 69.61 -38.55
C HIS A 498 37.17 71.08 -38.58
N LYS A 499 36.98 71.84 -37.52
CA LYS A 499 37.39 73.18 -37.39
C LYS A 499 38.94 73.25 -37.35
N ILE A 500 39.61 72.40 -36.57
CA ILE A 500 41.07 72.39 -36.48
C ILE A 500 41.69 71.92 -37.83
N GLU A 501 41.05 70.89 -38.47
CA GLU A 501 41.49 70.40 -39.80
C GLU A 501 41.47 71.55 -40.85
N ASN A 502 40.42 72.39 -40.87
CA ASN A 502 40.30 73.53 -41.75
C ASN A 502 41.36 74.63 -41.39
N GLN A 503 41.69 74.85 -40.13
CA GLN A 503 42.75 75.80 -39.72
C GLN A 503 44.11 75.27 -40.13
N ILE A 504 44.37 73.97 -39.99
CA ILE A 504 45.62 73.34 -40.43
C ILE A 504 45.75 73.47 -41.96
N LYS A 505 44.70 73.28 -42.69
CA LYS A 505 44.68 73.40 -44.14
C LYS A 505 44.98 74.88 -44.58
N ALA A 506 44.33 75.83 -43.98
CA ALA A 506 44.57 77.26 -44.28
C ALA A 506 46.03 77.69 -43.97
N LEU A 507 46.55 77.12 -42.83
CA LEU A 507 47.92 77.41 -42.46
C LEU A 507 48.95 76.83 -43.44
N ARG A 508 48.72 75.65 -43.94
CA ARG A 508 49.57 75.02 -44.96
C ARG A 508 49.59 75.75 -46.29
N GLU A 509 48.48 76.34 -46.72
CA GLU A 509 48.44 77.15 -47.96
C GLU A 509 49.33 78.41 -47.85
N THR A 510 49.64 78.86 -46.68
CA THR A 510 50.46 80.06 -46.41
C THR A 510 51.94 79.75 -46.22
N MET A 511 52.41 78.53 -46.13
CA MET A 511 53.78 78.10 -45.86
C MET A 511 54.65 78.32 -47.12
N THR A 512 55.88 78.84 -46.96
CA THR A 512 56.83 79.20 -48.03
C THR A 512 57.63 77.94 -48.55
N ASP A 513 57.85 76.95 -47.70
CA ASP A 513 58.51 75.70 -48.06
C ASP A 513 57.45 74.64 -48.06
N LYS A 514 57.18 74.00 -49.22
CA LYS A 514 56.13 73.02 -49.37
C LYS A 514 56.73 71.59 -49.65
N LEU A 515 56.13 70.54 -48.97
CA LEU A 515 56.28 69.22 -49.40
C LEU A 515 55.42 68.97 -50.63
N ASP A 516 55.75 67.96 -51.49
CA ASP A 516 54.82 67.53 -52.53
C ASP A 516 53.63 66.80 -51.89
N GLU A 517 52.47 66.81 -52.54
CA GLU A 517 51.18 66.24 -52.07
C GLU A 517 51.30 64.75 -51.70
N ALA A 518 52.20 64.03 -52.33
CA ALA A 518 52.42 62.59 -52.06
C ALA A 518 53.22 62.41 -50.74
N GLN A 519 54.25 63.29 -50.51
CA GLN A 519 55.08 63.29 -49.33
C GLN A 519 54.29 63.73 -48.08
N GLU A 520 53.35 64.65 -48.27
CA GLU A 520 52.45 65.13 -47.15
C GLU A 520 51.45 64.07 -46.72
N LYS A 521 50.77 63.41 -47.68
CA LYS A 521 49.87 62.28 -47.41
C LYS A 521 50.57 61.12 -46.69
N LEU A 522 51.81 60.83 -47.15
CA LEU A 522 52.64 59.78 -46.55
C LEU A 522 53.00 60.17 -45.09
N PHE A 523 53.40 61.36 -44.81
CA PHE A 523 53.75 61.86 -43.50
C PHE A 523 52.52 61.81 -42.54
N GLU A 524 51.32 62.19 -43.00
CA GLU A 524 50.07 62.09 -42.21
C GLU A 524 49.70 60.66 -41.95
N ALA A 525 49.79 59.77 -42.90
CA ALA A 525 49.57 58.37 -42.70
C ALA A 525 50.54 57.77 -41.68
N GLN A 526 51.83 58.12 -41.76
CA GLN A 526 52.85 57.69 -40.80
C GLN A 526 52.61 58.23 -39.40
N LYS A 527 52.15 59.47 -39.25
CA LYS A 527 51.78 60.09 -37.93
C LYS A 527 50.58 59.36 -37.31
N LEU A 528 49.57 59.10 -38.11
CA LEU A 528 48.38 58.35 -37.66
C LEU A 528 48.72 56.91 -37.22
N GLU A 529 49.64 56.28 -37.97
CA GLU A 529 50.12 54.92 -37.65
C GLU A 529 50.93 54.92 -36.33
N ILE A 530 51.80 55.90 -36.10
CA ILE A 530 52.53 56.09 -34.83
C ILE A 530 51.53 56.25 -33.65
N ALA A 531 50.56 57.14 -33.79
CA ALA A 531 49.56 57.39 -32.76
C ALA A 531 48.75 56.13 -32.44
N THR A 532 48.42 55.36 -33.45
CA THR A 532 47.72 54.10 -33.33
C THR A 532 48.55 53.04 -32.56
N LEU A 533 49.83 52.94 -32.91
CA LEU A 533 50.76 52.00 -32.24
C LEU A 533 51.07 52.42 -30.82
N GLU A 534 51.21 53.71 -30.54
CA GLU A 534 51.37 54.22 -29.16
C GLU A 534 50.18 53.94 -28.27
N TYR A 535 48.94 54.09 -28.79
CA TYR A 535 47.72 53.73 -28.12
C TYR A 535 47.63 52.19 -27.82
N GLN A 536 47.99 51.33 -28.81
CA GLN A 536 48.04 49.90 -28.61
C GLN A 536 49.03 49.49 -27.50
N ILE A 537 50.20 50.17 -27.43
CA ILE A 537 51.22 49.95 -26.39
C ILE A 537 50.65 50.31 -25.02
N GLU A 538 49.97 51.46 -24.89
CA GLU A 538 49.41 51.92 -23.64
C GLU A 538 48.32 50.96 -23.13
N LYS A 539 47.39 50.53 -23.99
CA LYS A 539 46.37 49.60 -23.70
C LYS A 539 46.93 48.21 -23.31
N ALA A 540 47.90 47.71 -24.06
CA ALA A 540 48.52 46.43 -23.71
C ALA A 540 49.27 46.48 -22.38
N ASN A 541 49.91 47.60 -22.04
CA ASN A 541 50.57 47.77 -20.74
C ASN A 541 49.58 47.90 -19.58
N GLU A 542 48.36 48.44 -19.80
CA GLU A 542 47.29 48.48 -18.80
C GLU A 542 46.73 47.08 -18.56
N ASP A 543 46.51 46.36 -19.65
CA ASP A 543 46.02 44.93 -19.54
C ASP A 543 47.05 44.05 -18.80
N ILE A 544 48.36 44.19 -19.12
CA ILE A 544 49.42 43.46 -18.39
C ILE A 544 49.39 43.81 -16.91
N ARG A 545 49.20 45.06 -16.50
CA ARG A 545 49.12 45.50 -15.12
C ARG A 545 47.90 44.82 -14.41
N ARG A 546 46.73 44.84 -15.06
CA ARG A 546 45.52 44.23 -14.53
C ARG A 546 45.66 42.73 -14.33
N LEU A 547 46.23 41.99 -15.30
CA LEU A 547 46.48 40.56 -15.21
C LEU A 547 47.53 40.18 -14.13
N GLN A 548 48.28 41.13 -13.63
CA GLN A 548 49.25 40.93 -12.54
C GLN A 548 48.68 41.19 -11.14
N PHE A 549 47.41 41.67 -11.02
CA PHE A 549 46.77 41.85 -9.68
C PHE A 549 46.58 40.52 -8.95
N PRO A 550 46.79 40.49 -7.64
CA PRO A 550 46.59 39.30 -6.81
C PRO A 550 45.18 38.69 -6.97
N SER A 551 44.13 39.51 -7.03
CA SER A 551 42.74 39.06 -7.21
C SER A 551 42.49 38.33 -8.53
N VAL A 552 43.36 38.48 -9.54
CA VAL A 552 43.26 37.74 -10.82
C VAL A 552 44.14 36.49 -10.78
N ARG A 553 45.27 36.53 -10.07
CA ARG A 553 46.23 35.40 -9.99
C ARG A 553 45.81 34.35 -8.97
N ASP A 554 45.15 34.76 -7.87
CA ASP A 554 44.84 33.90 -6.73
C ASP A 554 43.34 33.51 -6.66
N VAL A 555 42.69 33.35 -7.84
CA VAL A 555 41.25 33.02 -7.99
C VAL A 555 40.85 31.77 -7.25
N PHE A 556 41.78 30.83 -7.02
CA PHE A 556 41.51 29.54 -6.34
C PHE A 556 41.82 29.57 -4.84
N SER A 557 42.27 30.71 -4.26
CA SER A 557 42.66 30.76 -2.84
C SER A 557 41.50 30.64 -1.86
N ASP A 558 40.29 31.04 -2.25
CA ASP A 558 39.10 31.07 -1.42
C ASP A 558 38.09 29.97 -1.75
N VAL A 559 38.51 28.97 -2.54
CA VAL A 559 37.64 27.84 -2.88
C VAL A 559 37.64 26.81 -1.76
N ALA A 560 36.54 26.69 -1.03
CA ALA A 560 36.33 25.73 0.03
C ALA A 560 35.33 24.63 -0.42
N LEU A 561 35.53 23.41 0.09
CA LEU A 561 34.62 22.30 -0.11
C LEU A 561 33.70 22.21 1.11
N ASP A 562 32.38 22.23 0.90
CA ASP A 562 31.38 22.06 1.93
C ASP A 562 30.49 20.85 1.54
N ILE A 563 30.65 19.71 2.23
CA ILE A 563 29.88 18.50 1.98
C ILE A 563 29.38 17.95 3.31
N ASP A 564 28.06 17.96 3.50
CA ASP A 564 27.41 17.39 4.67
C ASP A 564 27.13 15.88 4.53
N GLY A 565 27.19 15.17 5.65
CA GLY A 565 26.72 13.78 5.73
C GLY A 565 27.75 12.69 5.39
N VAL A 566 29.01 13.06 5.17
CA VAL A 566 30.09 12.12 4.88
C VAL A 566 30.85 11.79 6.18
N SER A 567 31.26 10.52 6.38
CA SER A 567 32.03 10.13 7.54
C SER A 567 33.41 10.82 7.58
N GLU A 568 33.91 11.16 8.77
CA GLU A 568 35.15 11.92 9.00
C GLU A 568 36.37 11.34 8.28
N SER A 569 36.47 10.00 8.23
CA SER A 569 37.56 9.29 7.53
C SER A 569 37.50 9.42 6.00
N VAL A 570 36.31 9.54 5.42
CA VAL A 570 36.10 9.75 3.98
C VAL A 570 36.28 11.20 3.65
N MET A 571 35.87 12.12 4.53
CA MET A 571 36.01 13.56 4.34
C MET A 571 37.49 13.98 4.22
N VAL A 572 38.39 13.38 5.00
CA VAL A 572 39.85 13.61 4.87
C VAL A 572 40.37 13.24 3.48
N LEU A 573 39.92 12.10 2.93
CA LEU A 573 40.33 11.65 1.58
C LEU A 573 39.80 12.58 0.49
N VAL A 574 38.57 13.04 0.65
CA VAL A 574 37.92 13.98 -0.29
C VAL A 574 38.61 15.36 -0.24
N ASP A 575 38.94 15.84 0.95
CA ASP A 575 39.65 17.10 1.18
C ASP A 575 41.07 17.09 0.56
N ASP A 576 41.79 15.99 0.73
CA ASP A 576 43.11 15.81 0.14
C ASP A 576 43.05 15.75 -1.40
N ALA A 577 42.04 15.04 -1.94
CA ALA A 577 41.83 15.01 -3.39
C ALA A 577 41.42 16.37 -3.94
N PHE A 578 40.57 17.12 -3.26
CA PHE A 578 40.12 18.43 -3.64
C PHE A 578 41.29 19.45 -3.63
N LYS A 579 42.08 19.45 -2.56
CA LYS A 579 43.30 20.29 -2.48
C LYS A 579 44.27 20.00 -3.62
N ALA A 580 44.46 18.75 -4.00
CA ALA A 580 45.34 18.38 -5.12
C ALA A 580 44.82 18.92 -6.47
N VAL A 581 43.49 18.91 -6.66
CA VAL A 581 42.84 19.49 -7.86
C VAL A 581 42.99 21.01 -7.86
N VAL A 582 42.71 21.70 -6.75
CA VAL A 582 42.84 23.13 -6.60
C VAL A 582 44.28 23.58 -6.87
N ASP A 583 45.29 22.92 -6.28
CA ASP A 583 46.70 23.20 -6.51
C ASP A 583 47.13 23.03 -7.97
N THR A 584 46.63 21.98 -8.63
CA THR A 584 46.93 21.71 -10.04
C THR A 584 46.31 22.80 -10.93
N SER A 585 45.04 23.13 -10.70
CA SER A 585 44.29 24.15 -11.43
C SER A 585 44.88 25.53 -11.24
N SER A 586 45.30 25.87 -10.04
CA SER A 586 45.99 27.15 -9.73
C SER A 586 47.29 27.31 -10.50
N LYS A 587 48.11 26.24 -10.54
CA LYS A 587 49.36 26.25 -11.28
C LYS A 587 49.13 26.40 -12.79
N GLU A 588 48.17 25.70 -13.34
CA GLU A 588 47.81 25.75 -14.74
C GLU A 588 47.25 27.14 -15.11
N TRP A 589 46.43 27.72 -14.24
CA TRP A 589 45.88 29.08 -14.39
C TRP A 589 46.99 30.15 -14.49
N ILE A 590 47.92 30.11 -13.54
CA ILE A 590 49.07 31.05 -13.53
C ILE A 590 49.91 30.88 -14.80
N LEU A 591 50.18 29.67 -15.24
CA LEU A 591 50.92 29.38 -16.46
C LEU A 591 50.24 29.95 -17.70
N ARG A 592 48.92 29.83 -17.80
CA ARG A 592 48.16 30.41 -18.90
C ARG A 592 48.14 31.93 -18.87
N LEU A 593 47.99 32.52 -17.70
CA LEU A 593 48.09 33.99 -17.53
C LEU A 593 49.47 34.54 -17.94
N ASP A 594 50.52 33.86 -17.51
CA ASP A 594 51.89 34.27 -17.86
C ASP A 594 52.17 34.15 -19.37
N GLY A 595 51.55 33.18 -20.01
CA GLY A 595 51.54 33.03 -21.47
C GLY A 595 50.89 34.24 -22.17
N ILE A 596 49.68 34.65 -21.71
CA ILE A 596 48.96 35.82 -22.23
C ILE A 596 49.75 37.11 -22.02
N ILE A 597 50.33 37.25 -20.83
CA ILE A 597 51.22 38.39 -20.52
C ILE A 597 52.45 38.44 -21.45
N GLY A 598 52.98 37.23 -21.76
CA GLY A 598 54.10 37.10 -22.73
C GLY A 598 53.72 37.60 -24.11
N GLU A 599 52.58 37.14 -24.66
CA GLU A 599 52.08 37.59 -25.99
C GLU A 599 51.81 39.10 -26.05
N LEU A 600 51.28 39.69 -24.96
CA LEU A 600 51.07 41.15 -24.87
C LEU A 600 52.39 41.93 -24.88
N LYS A 601 53.42 41.46 -24.16
CA LYS A 601 54.75 42.06 -24.19
C LYS A 601 55.40 41.98 -25.56
N ASP A 602 55.19 40.86 -26.27
CA ASP A 602 55.69 40.71 -27.64
C ASP A 602 55.05 41.71 -28.60
N LYS A 603 53.71 41.90 -28.48
CA LYS A 603 52.96 42.91 -29.24
C LYS A 603 53.44 44.29 -28.95
N VAL A 604 53.71 44.65 -27.68
CA VAL A 604 54.33 45.97 -27.32
C VAL A 604 55.67 46.10 -27.93
N THR A 605 56.51 45.05 -27.98
CA THR A 605 57.85 45.11 -28.58
C THR A 605 57.79 45.30 -30.08
N VAL A 606 56.92 44.59 -30.78
CA VAL A 606 56.68 44.70 -32.23
C VAL A 606 56.20 46.13 -32.54
N ALA A 607 55.22 46.65 -31.80
CA ALA A 607 54.69 48.01 -32.02
C ALA A 607 55.77 49.09 -31.80
N ARG A 608 56.64 48.96 -30.79
CA ARG A 608 57.76 49.86 -30.54
C ARG A 608 58.79 49.86 -31.70
N ASN A 609 59.07 48.64 -32.21
CA ASN A 609 60.02 48.55 -33.35
C ASN A 609 59.43 49.17 -34.61
N SER A 610 58.13 48.99 -34.87
CA SER A 610 57.45 49.68 -35.98
C SER A 610 57.51 51.20 -35.84
N ILE A 611 57.22 51.76 -34.67
CA ILE A 611 57.35 53.21 -34.41
C ILE A 611 58.78 53.71 -34.68
N ASN A 612 59.78 52.96 -34.22
CA ASN A 612 61.16 53.34 -34.44
C ASN A 612 61.54 53.32 -35.94
N SER A 613 61.02 52.32 -36.65
CA SER A 613 61.21 52.21 -38.11
C SER A 613 60.62 53.43 -38.84
N ILE A 614 59.35 53.77 -38.52
CA ILE A 614 58.69 54.97 -39.08
C ILE A 614 59.46 56.24 -38.76
N LYS A 615 59.87 56.42 -37.50
CA LYS A 615 60.64 57.67 -37.05
C LYS A 615 62.04 57.75 -37.66
N SER A 616 62.62 56.73 -38.21
CA SER A 616 63.84 56.66 -38.89
C SER A 616 63.78 56.83 -40.46
N ASP A 617 62.53 56.82 -40.97
CA ASP A 617 62.30 57.02 -42.39
C ASP A 617 62.70 58.42 -42.83
N SER A 618 63.42 58.49 -43.95
CA SER A 618 64.02 59.72 -44.47
C SER A 618 63.01 60.86 -44.83
N ASN A 619 61.82 60.42 -45.28
CA ASN A 619 60.71 61.31 -45.59
C ASN A 619 60.04 61.85 -44.33
N PHE A 620 59.82 60.94 -43.32
CA PHE A 620 59.30 61.32 -42.02
C PHE A 620 60.23 62.38 -41.36
N VAL A 621 61.53 62.13 -41.32
CA VAL A 621 62.52 63.05 -40.71
C VAL A 621 62.57 64.40 -41.43
N LYS A 622 62.43 64.42 -42.76
CA LYS A 622 62.36 65.68 -43.51
C LYS A 622 61.10 66.49 -43.23
N ALA A 623 60.01 65.85 -43.27
CA ALA A 623 58.69 66.45 -42.97
C ALA A 623 58.62 66.98 -41.52
N GLU A 624 59.04 66.17 -40.56
CA GLU A 624 59.06 66.53 -39.15
C GLU A 624 59.88 67.81 -38.91
N ARG A 625 61.15 67.99 -39.52
CA ARG A 625 61.98 69.18 -39.44
C ARG A 625 61.31 70.36 -40.05
N LEU A 626 60.57 70.25 -41.17
CA LEU A 626 59.87 71.37 -41.79
C LEU A 626 58.73 71.88 -40.93
N PHE A 627 57.98 70.98 -40.33
CA PHE A 627 56.84 71.33 -39.45
C PHE A 627 57.25 71.76 -38.01
N GLU A 628 58.41 71.28 -37.48
CA GLU A 628 58.96 71.68 -36.21
C GLU A 628 59.27 73.17 -36.12
N LYS A 629 59.50 73.87 -37.21
CA LYS A 629 59.76 75.26 -37.23
C LYS A 629 58.51 76.15 -37.12
N ASN A 630 57.31 75.59 -37.30
CA ASN A 630 56.07 76.37 -37.20
C ASN A 630 55.30 75.99 -35.94
N LYS A 631 55.42 76.84 -34.91
CA LYS A 631 54.81 76.62 -33.59
C LYS A 631 53.30 76.53 -33.64
N GLU A 632 52.64 77.33 -34.49
CA GLU A 632 51.17 77.32 -34.64
C GLU A 632 50.65 75.97 -35.23
N TYR A 633 51.38 75.43 -36.26
CA TYR A 633 51.09 74.10 -36.81
C TYR A 633 51.26 72.99 -35.80
N GLN A 634 52.32 73.07 -34.94
CA GLN A 634 52.51 72.04 -33.89
C GLN A 634 51.39 72.04 -32.86
N ASP A 635 50.98 73.25 -32.40
CA ASP A 635 49.93 73.43 -31.41
C ASP A 635 48.59 72.93 -32.00
N LEU A 636 48.22 73.25 -33.23
CA LEU A 636 47.02 72.77 -33.91
C LEU A 636 47.08 71.26 -34.18
N SER A 637 48.22 70.71 -34.60
CA SER A 637 48.40 69.29 -34.85
C SER A 637 48.26 68.46 -33.53
N LYS A 638 48.80 69.04 -32.47
CA LYS A 638 48.63 68.42 -31.11
C LYS A 638 47.20 68.42 -30.72
N SER A 639 46.49 69.56 -30.81
CA SER A 639 45.07 69.66 -30.49
C SER A 639 44.22 68.76 -31.33
N LEU A 640 44.51 68.56 -32.64
CA LEU A 640 43.81 67.63 -33.51
C LEU A 640 43.99 66.15 -33.03
N SER A 641 45.25 65.81 -32.70
CA SER A 641 45.54 64.44 -32.19
C SER A 641 44.81 64.14 -30.88
N GLU A 642 44.73 65.15 -29.98
CA GLU A 642 44.01 65.07 -28.71
C GLU A 642 42.52 64.86 -28.95
N GLU A 643 41.88 65.63 -29.84
CA GLU A 643 40.42 65.46 -30.12
C GLU A 643 40.12 64.20 -30.91
N GLN A 644 40.97 63.77 -31.86
CA GLN A 644 40.86 62.49 -32.56
C GLN A 644 41.00 61.30 -31.58
N GLY A 645 41.89 61.40 -30.59
CA GLY A 645 42.08 60.46 -29.53
C GLY A 645 40.80 60.30 -28.72
N LYS A 646 40.15 61.40 -28.32
CA LYS A 646 38.88 61.42 -27.63
C LYS A 646 37.74 60.74 -28.44
N MET A 647 37.68 61.13 -29.77
CA MET A 647 36.71 60.54 -30.68
C MET A 647 36.88 59.02 -30.79
N LYS A 648 38.08 58.51 -30.88
CA LYS A 648 38.34 57.05 -30.91
C LYS A 648 37.98 56.37 -29.65
N LEU A 649 38.26 56.94 -28.45
CA LEU A 649 37.83 56.41 -27.15
C LEU A 649 36.32 56.30 -27.06
N ILE A 650 35.55 57.28 -27.56
CA ILE A 650 34.11 57.23 -27.59
C ILE A 650 33.61 56.06 -28.48
N ILE A 651 34.15 55.95 -29.73
CA ILE A 651 33.76 54.91 -30.68
C ILE A 651 34.06 53.49 -30.09
N ASP A 652 35.27 53.29 -29.56
CA ASP A 652 35.69 52.04 -28.96
C ASP A 652 34.82 51.69 -27.76
N THR A 653 34.46 52.65 -26.90
CA THR A 653 33.59 52.44 -25.73
C THR A 653 32.16 52.19 -26.15
N GLU A 654 31.64 52.88 -27.19
CA GLU A 654 30.30 52.57 -27.76
C GLU A 654 30.23 51.17 -28.31
N GLN A 655 31.27 50.66 -28.97
CA GLN A 655 31.31 49.29 -29.47
C GLN A 655 31.30 48.28 -28.33
N ILE A 656 32.14 48.48 -27.32
CA ILE A 656 32.17 47.60 -26.12
C ILE A 656 30.83 47.61 -25.40
N LEU A 657 30.19 48.77 -25.25
CA LEU A 657 28.88 48.88 -24.62
C LEU A 657 27.82 48.11 -25.42
N THR A 658 27.84 48.22 -26.75
CA THR A 658 26.90 47.51 -27.62
C THR A 658 27.06 46.02 -27.45
N ASP A 659 28.28 45.50 -27.45
CA ASP A 659 28.55 44.07 -27.26
C ASP A 659 28.10 43.60 -25.85
N LYS A 660 28.32 44.40 -24.80
CA LYS A 660 27.88 44.12 -23.43
C LYS A 660 26.36 44.16 -23.28
N ILE A 661 25.65 45.04 -23.97
CA ILE A 661 24.18 45.05 -24.00
C ILE A 661 23.63 43.76 -24.62
N ILE A 662 24.23 43.30 -25.74
CA ILE A 662 23.83 42.05 -26.38
C ILE A 662 24.08 40.89 -25.45
N GLN A 663 25.26 40.82 -24.80
CA GLN A 663 25.57 39.75 -23.82
C GLN A 663 24.61 39.75 -22.63
N THR A 664 24.25 40.94 -22.11
CA THR A 664 23.28 41.08 -21.01
C THR A 664 21.90 40.58 -21.42
N GLY A 665 21.46 40.91 -22.65
CA GLY A 665 20.19 40.44 -23.20
C GLY A 665 20.17 38.91 -23.42
N GLN A 666 21.26 38.34 -23.89
CA GLN A 666 21.41 36.87 -24.02
C GLN A 666 21.40 36.19 -22.65
N CYS A 667 22.14 36.73 -21.68
CA CYS A 667 22.16 36.19 -20.33
C CYS A 667 20.79 36.23 -19.67
N LEU A 668 20.00 37.29 -19.86
CA LEU A 668 18.61 37.33 -19.38
C LEU A 668 17.71 36.30 -20.06
N GLN A 669 17.89 36.07 -21.35
CA GLN A 669 17.14 35.03 -22.08
C GLN A 669 17.48 33.63 -21.54
N GLU A 670 18.76 33.33 -21.36
CA GLU A 670 19.24 32.07 -20.78
C GLU A 670 18.67 31.87 -19.36
N LEU A 671 18.64 32.93 -18.56
CA LEU A 671 18.09 32.88 -17.20
C LEU A 671 16.60 32.55 -17.20
N VAL A 672 15.80 33.13 -18.10
CA VAL A 672 14.37 32.80 -18.24
C VAL A 672 14.19 31.39 -18.75
N ASP A 673 15.03 30.93 -19.67
CA ASP A 673 14.98 29.57 -20.21
C ASP A 673 15.31 28.55 -19.11
N LYS A 674 16.30 28.83 -18.28
CA LYS A 674 16.63 28.02 -17.10
C LYS A 674 15.51 28.02 -16.07
N HIS A 675 14.89 29.16 -15.78
CA HIS A 675 13.74 29.21 -14.86
C HIS A 675 12.59 28.29 -15.31
N VAL A 676 12.34 28.23 -16.61
CA VAL A 676 11.27 27.38 -17.18
C VAL A 676 11.58 25.87 -17.07
N GLU A 677 12.83 25.48 -16.86
CA GLU A 677 13.22 24.08 -16.65
C GLU A 677 12.55 23.48 -15.39
N PHE A 678 12.17 24.28 -14.39
CA PHE A 678 11.34 23.81 -13.28
C PHE A 678 10.06 23.15 -13.78
N TYR A 679 9.32 23.84 -14.65
CA TYR A 679 8.09 23.27 -15.23
C TYR A 679 8.37 21.99 -16.01
N GLN A 680 9.44 21.94 -16.78
CA GLN A 680 9.75 20.79 -17.63
C GLN A 680 10.07 19.55 -16.78
N LYS A 681 10.88 19.72 -15.73
CA LYS A 681 11.25 18.62 -14.83
C LYS A 681 10.07 18.14 -13.99
N ASP A 682 9.27 19.06 -13.46
CA ASP A 682 8.04 18.73 -12.74
C ASP A 682 7.06 17.98 -13.65
N LYS A 683 6.96 18.38 -14.92
CA LYS A 683 6.09 17.73 -15.89
C LYS A 683 6.58 16.33 -16.26
N GLU A 684 7.88 16.16 -16.50
CA GLU A 684 8.52 14.86 -16.74
C GLU A 684 8.23 13.90 -15.57
N PHE A 685 8.36 14.38 -14.33
CA PHE A 685 8.02 13.59 -13.15
C PHE A 685 6.53 13.25 -13.09
N CYS A 686 5.63 14.21 -13.34
CA CYS A 686 4.18 13.95 -13.38
C CYS A 686 3.82 12.88 -14.43
N ASP A 687 4.41 12.95 -15.62
CA ASP A 687 4.14 12.01 -16.71
C ASP A 687 4.67 10.59 -16.41
N MET A 688 5.67 10.48 -15.55
CA MET A 688 6.18 9.19 -15.06
C MET A 688 5.25 8.56 -14.01
N VAL A 689 4.58 9.37 -13.19
CA VAL A 689 3.69 8.88 -12.13
C VAL A 689 2.37 8.42 -12.74
N ASN A 690 2.28 7.13 -13.03
CA ASN A 690 1.08 6.46 -13.49
C ASN A 690 0.99 5.09 -12.84
N MET A 691 0.28 4.99 -11.72
CA MET A 691 0.09 3.76 -10.98
C MET A 691 -1.33 3.25 -11.18
N GLN A 692 -1.47 1.99 -11.59
CA GLN A 692 -2.77 1.35 -11.77
C GLN A 692 -2.84 0.07 -10.94
N HIS A 693 -3.91 -0.06 -10.14
CA HIS A 693 -4.21 -1.25 -9.38
C HIS A 693 -5.69 -1.58 -9.48
N GLY A 694 -6.03 -2.62 -10.26
CA GLY A 694 -7.42 -2.95 -10.57
C GLY A 694 -8.14 -1.76 -11.20
N ASP A 695 -9.22 -1.33 -10.55
CA ASP A 695 -10.07 -0.21 -11.00
C ASP A 695 -9.61 1.16 -10.50
N ILE A 696 -8.54 1.24 -9.70
CA ILE A 696 -7.99 2.50 -9.17
C ILE A 696 -6.75 2.87 -9.97
N SER A 697 -6.68 4.13 -10.40
CA SER A 697 -5.47 4.73 -10.97
C SER A 697 -5.07 5.99 -10.22
N ILE A 698 -3.76 6.17 -10.02
CA ILE A 698 -3.16 7.37 -9.45
C ILE A 698 -2.27 7.98 -10.52
N THR A 699 -2.55 9.24 -10.85
CA THR A 699 -1.75 10.02 -11.78
C THR A 699 -1.31 11.32 -11.11
N ALA A 700 -0.19 11.88 -11.56
CA ALA A 700 0.25 13.19 -11.11
C ALA A 700 -0.06 14.24 -12.17
N ARG A 701 -0.43 15.43 -11.72
CA ARG A 701 -0.58 16.62 -12.58
C ARG A 701 0.18 17.80 -12.02
N LEU A 702 0.62 18.66 -12.92
CA LEU A 702 1.31 19.89 -12.58
C LEU A 702 0.31 21.03 -12.43
N THR A 703 0.37 21.76 -11.32
CA THR A 703 -0.52 22.89 -11.03
C THR A 703 0.30 24.14 -10.72
N PHE A 704 -0.13 25.31 -11.27
CA PHE A 704 0.47 26.59 -10.96
C PHE A 704 0.00 27.10 -9.60
N LYS A 705 0.93 27.37 -8.69
CA LYS A 705 0.66 27.93 -7.36
C LYS A 705 0.40 29.43 -7.41
N SER A 706 -0.79 29.80 -7.83
CA SER A 706 -1.21 31.21 -7.91
C SER A 706 -1.06 31.95 -6.59
N GLU A 707 -1.34 31.29 -5.46
CA GLU A 707 -1.22 31.88 -4.12
C GLU A 707 0.22 32.27 -3.76
N ILE A 708 1.20 31.41 -4.10
CA ILE A 708 2.62 31.70 -3.85
C ILE A 708 3.10 32.83 -4.74
N TYR A 709 2.75 32.77 -6.03
CA TYR A 709 3.08 33.83 -6.96
C TYR A 709 2.47 35.17 -6.53
N GLN A 710 1.18 35.20 -6.23
CA GLN A 710 0.49 36.39 -5.74
C GLN A 710 1.07 36.89 -4.42
N GLY A 711 1.35 36.01 -3.47
CA GLY A 711 1.97 36.36 -2.19
C GLY A 711 3.33 37.04 -2.38
N LEU A 712 4.17 36.56 -3.32
CA LEU A 712 5.43 37.21 -3.66
C LEU A 712 5.18 38.58 -4.31
N VAL A 713 4.27 38.65 -5.29
CA VAL A 713 3.93 39.91 -5.94
C VAL A 713 3.36 40.92 -4.94
N GLU A 714 2.44 40.49 -4.06
CA GLU A 714 1.90 41.38 -3.01
C GLU A 714 2.94 41.84 -2.01
N SER A 715 3.96 41.07 -1.74
CA SER A 715 5.03 41.41 -0.83
C SER A 715 5.87 42.59 -1.33
N TYR A 716 6.08 42.69 -2.64
CA TYR A 716 7.03 43.61 -3.25
C TYR A 716 6.44 44.75 -4.09
N PHE A 717 5.26 44.54 -4.69
CA PHE A 717 4.66 45.48 -5.61
C PHE A 717 3.50 46.24 -4.96
N HIS A 718 3.24 47.46 -5.40
CA HIS A 718 2.10 48.26 -4.98
C HIS A 718 0.83 47.83 -5.74
N GLY A 719 -0.14 47.17 -5.07
CA GLY A 719 -1.33 46.63 -5.70
C GLY A 719 -2.28 47.68 -6.32
N ARG A 720 -2.20 48.96 -5.90
CA ARG A 720 -3.01 50.07 -6.43
C ARG A 720 -2.40 50.78 -7.63
N ALA A 721 -1.16 50.48 -8.01
CA ALA A 721 -0.49 51.10 -9.11
C ALA A 721 -0.96 50.51 -10.45
N LYS A 722 -1.43 51.34 -11.39
CA LYS A 722 -1.93 50.91 -12.72
C LYS A 722 -0.89 50.16 -13.54
N ASN A 723 0.40 50.53 -13.42
CA ASN A 723 1.50 49.87 -14.12
C ASN A 723 1.80 48.46 -13.60
N ASN A 724 1.29 48.08 -12.44
CA ASN A 724 1.45 46.75 -11.85
C ASN A 724 0.32 45.78 -12.19
N TYR A 725 -0.77 46.24 -12.85
CA TYR A 725 -1.97 45.45 -13.08
C TYR A 725 -1.70 44.08 -13.73
N GLY A 726 -0.87 44.05 -14.77
CA GLY A 726 -0.54 42.81 -15.49
C GLY A 726 0.23 41.75 -14.67
N ILE A 727 0.85 42.13 -13.53
CA ILE A 727 1.50 41.19 -12.62
C ILE A 727 0.48 40.63 -11.65
N PHE A 728 -0.44 41.45 -11.10
CA PHE A 728 -1.45 41.04 -10.13
C PHE A 728 -2.58 40.22 -10.75
N ASP A 729 -2.87 40.45 -12.02
CA ASP A 729 -3.94 39.78 -12.76
C ASP A 729 -3.42 38.65 -13.66
N TYR A 730 -2.28 38.11 -13.35
CA TYR A 730 -1.70 37.00 -14.13
C TYR A 730 -2.35 35.66 -13.77
N HIS A 731 -2.82 34.95 -14.82
CA HIS A 731 -3.29 33.58 -14.74
C HIS A 731 -2.48 32.70 -15.68
N PHE A 732 -2.01 31.56 -15.16
CA PHE A 732 -1.31 30.59 -15.97
C PHE A 732 -2.25 29.89 -16.95
N THR A 733 -1.92 29.92 -18.24
CA THR A 733 -2.69 29.24 -19.29
C THR A 733 -1.90 28.11 -19.94
N ASP A 734 -0.65 28.37 -20.28
CA ASP A 734 0.29 27.42 -20.88
C ASP A 734 1.74 27.87 -20.68
N LEU A 735 2.70 26.98 -20.91
CA LEU A 735 4.11 27.25 -20.70
C LEU A 735 4.64 28.42 -21.53
N GLN A 736 4.15 28.61 -22.74
CA GLN A 736 4.67 29.69 -23.61
C GLN A 736 4.21 31.06 -23.12
N THR A 737 2.96 31.15 -22.67
CA THR A 737 2.42 32.37 -22.04
C THR A 737 3.11 32.66 -20.72
N TYR A 738 3.42 31.67 -19.93
CA TYR A 738 4.20 31.80 -18.69
C TYR A 738 5.61 32.32 -18.96
N LYS A 739 6.34 31.69 -19.88
CA LYS A 739 7.70 32.12 -20.29
C LYS A 739 7.69 33.56 -20.77
N LYS A 740 6.72 33.92 -21.61
CA LYS A 740 6.55 35.30 -22.12
C LYS A 740 6.26 36.28 -20.98
N HIS A 741 5.42 35.89 -20.01
CA HIS A 741 5.10 36.71 -18.86
C HIS A 741 6.33 36.96 -17.98
N ILE A 742 7.05 35.93 -17.57
CA ILE A 742 8.29 36.07 -16.77
C ILE A 742 9.30 36.93 -17.49
N LYS A 743 9.53 36.69 -18.77
CA LYS A 743 10.44 37.53 -19.60
C LYS A 743 10.02 39.01 -19.61
N THR A 744 8.70 39.27 -19.75
CA THR A 744 8.19 40.65 -19.76
C THR A 744 8.36 41.30 -18.39
N VAL A 745 8.03 40.57 -17.31
CA VAL A 745 8.19 41.06 -15.94
C VAL A 745 9.66 41.40 -15.66
N MET A 746 10.59 40.51 -15.99
CA MET A 746 12.02 40.72 -15.81
C MET A 746 12.54 41.89 -16.62
N ASN A 747 12.16 42.04 -17.89
CA ASN A 747 12.55 43.17 -18.71
C ASN A 747 12.04 44.50 -18.13
N ASN A 748 10.78 44.59 -17.72
CA ASN A 748 10.20 45.81 -17.15
C ASN A 748 10.76 46.18 -15.76
N LEU A 749 11.18 45.17 -15.00
CA LEU A 749 11.76 45.33 -13.68
C LEU A 749 13.22 45.80 -13.79
N LEU A 750 13.99 45.23 -14.73
CA LEU A 750 15.44 45.39 -14.86
C LEU A 750 15.86 46.45 -15.89
N CYS A 751 14.93 47.10 -16.61
CA CYS A 751 15.24 48.21 -17.51
C CYS A 751 15.83 49.41 -16.76
N GLU A 752 16.40 50.35 -17.46
CA GLU A 752 17.07 51.54 -16.87
C GLU A 752 16.19 52.30 -15.90
N LYS A 753 14.89 52.41 -16.22
CA LYS A 753 13.90 53.03 -15.36
C LYS A 753 12.82 52.01 -15.13
N CYS A 754 12.90 51.34 -13.95
CA CYS A 754 11.93 50.31 -13.58
C CYS A 754 10.51 50.78 -13.88
N GLN A 755 9.75 49.98 -14.64
CA GLN A 755 8.40 50.33 -15.08
C GLN A 755 7.34 50.01 -14.01
N TYR A 756 7.73 49.26 -12.96
CA TYR A 756 6.83 48.91 -11.89
C TYR A 756 6.99 49.83 -10.67
N THR A 757 5.93 49.95 -9.90
CA THR A 757 5.93 50.67 -8.64
C THR A 757 6.13 49.68 -7.50
N LEU A 758 7.33 49.64 -6.91
CA LEU A 758 7.72 48.79 -5.80
C LEU A 758 7.42 49.45 -4.44
N LYS A 759 7.29 48.66 -3.39
CA LYS A 759 7.19 49.14 -2.00
C LYS A 759 8.51 49.71 -1.53
N ARG A 760 8.46 50.70 -0.62
CA ARG A 760 9.62 51.56 -0.24
C ARG A 760 10.85 50.82 0.32
N SER A 761 10.67 49.61 0.88
CA SER A 761 11.77 48.83 1.50
C SER A 761 12.36 47.79 0.56
N THR A 762 12.03 47.81 -0.73
CA THR A 762 12.36 46.75 -1.69
C THR A 762 13.36 47.21 -2.71
N THR A 763 14.40 46.41 -2.95
CA THR A 763 15.36 46.61 -4.06
C THR A 763 14.93 45.84 -5.30
N ILE A 764 15.18 46.40 -6.48
CA ILE A 764 14.85 45.78 -7.75
C ILE A 764 15.52 44.40 -7.89
N ASP A 765 16.80 44.35 -7.53
CA ASP A 765 17.60 43.14 -7.70
C ASP A 765 17.10 42.00 -6.81
N LYS A 766 16.66 42.28 -5.56
CA LYS A 766 16.06 41.28 -4.69
C LYS A 766 14.77 40.67 -5.26
N VAL A 767 13.89 41.55 -5.80
CA VAL A 767 12.62 41.08 -6.41
C VAL A 767 12.87 40.23 -7.63
N ALA A 768 13.82 40.66 -8.48
CA ALA A 768 14.17 39.95 -9.69
C ALA A 768 14.78 38.57 -9.39
N GLU A 769 15.64 38.49 -8.38
CA GLU A 769 16.26 37.26 -7.93
C GLU A 769 15.22 36.29 -7.40
N GLU A 770 14.33 36.69 -6.49
CA GLU A 770 13.31 35.84 -5.95
C GLU A 770 12.30 35.37 -7.01
N LEU A 771 11.92 36.24 -7.97
CA LEU A 771 11.04 35.86 -9.07
C LEU A 771 11.65 34.79 -9.98
N ILE A 772 12.96 34.84 -10.21
CA ILE A 772 13.62 33.96 -11.20
C ILE A 772 14.13 32.65 -10.55
N THR A 773 14.36 32.64 -9.24
CA THR A 773 14.88 31.47 -8.52
C THR A 773 13.82 30.59 -7.89
N GLN A 774 12.59 31.12 -7.71
CA GLN A 774 11.50 30.40 -7.05
C GLN A 774 10.70 29.55 -8.05
N ASN A 775 10.41 28.27 -7.70
CA ASN A 775 9.48 27.42 -8.44
C ASN A 775 8.03 27.74 -8.05
N PHE A 776 7.19 28.09 -9.04
CA PHE A 776 5.78 28.42 -8.86
C PHE A 776 4.83 27.27 -9.25
N PHE A 777 5.37 26.06 -9.42
CA PHE A 777 4.57 24.89 -9.74
C PHE A 777 4.54 23.90 -8.57
N SER A 778 3.48 23.08 -8.52
CA SER A 778 3.36 21.96 -7.60
C SER A 778 2.85 20.74 -8.30
N ILE A 779 3.25 19.60 -7.77
CA ILE A 779 2.78 18.29 -8.19
C ILE A 779 1.57 17.93 -7.33
N GLU A 780 0.43 17.71 -7.96
CA GLU A 780 -0.79 17.20 -7.35
C GLU A 780 -1.09 15.81 -7.86
N TYR A 781 -1.72 14.99 -7.00
CA TYR A 781 -2.10 13.64 -7.37
C TYR A 781 -3.60 13.56 -7.60
N ASP A 782 -3.99 12.97 -8.72
CA ASP A 782 -5.36 12.65 -9.06
C ASP A 782 -5.61 11.15 -8.89
N ILE A 783 -6.69 10.82 -8.20
CA ILE A 783 -7.17 9.46 -8.00
C ILE A 783 -8.41 9.27 -8.86
N GLN A 784 -8.44 8.20 -9.64
CA GLN A 784 -9.62 7.78 -10.40
C GLN A 784 -10.02 6.36 -10.02
N TYR A 785 -11.30 6.11 -9.95
CA TYR A 785 -11.90 4.81 -9.72
C TYR A 785 -12.97 4.54 -10.78
N GLN A 786 -12.82 3.45 -11.53
CA GLN A 786 -13.69 3.10 -12.66
C GLN A 786 -13.88 4.24 -13.68
N GLY A 787 -12.84 5.07 -13.88
CA GLY A 787 -12.86 6.21 -14.79
C GLY A 787 -13.42 7.51 -14.22
N ASP A 788 -14.03 7.49 -13.03
CA ASP A 788 -14.49 8.69 -12.33
C ASP A 788 -13.36 9.31 -11.50
N ASN A 789 -13.24 10.64 -11.53
CA ASN A 789 -12.29 11.34 -10.66
C ASN A 789 -12.84 11.42 -9.23
N LEU A 790 -11.96 11.19 -8.23
CA LEU A 790 -12.33 11.21 -6.81
C LEU A 790 -13.12 12.46 -6.41
N ASN A 791 -12.77 13.63 -6.96
CA ASN A 791 -13.44 14.89 -6.64
C ASN A 791 -14.91 14.95 -7.10
N SER A 792 -15.30 14.16 -8.11
CA SER A 792 -16.66 14.12 -8.66
C SER A 792 -17.57 13.11 -7.98
N MET A 793 -17.02 12.23 -7.12
CA MET A 793 -17.77 11.17 -6.44
C MET A 793 -18.57 11.71 -5.24
N SER A 794 -19.59 10.94 -4.82
CA SER A 794 -20.26 11.15 -3.52
C SER A 794 -19.29 10.91 -2.36
N GLU A 795 -19.57 11.47 -1.20
CA GLU A 795 -18.68 11.31 -0.03
C GLU A 795 -18.50 9.85 0.37
N GLY A 796 -19.55 9.04 0.36
CA GLY A 796 -19.46 7.60 0.62
C GLY A 796 -18.57 6.86 -0.41
N LYS A 797 -18.75 7.14 -1.71
CA LYS A 797 -17.89 6.54 -2.75
C LYS A 797 -16.43 6.95 -2.59
N LYS A 798 -16.18 8.22 -2.21
CA LYS A 798 -14.82 8.69 -1.91
C LYS A 798 -14.20 7.95 -0.73
N SER A 799 -14.93 7.82 0.38
CA SER A 799 -14.50 7.11 1.58
C SER A 799 -14.13 5.66 1.26
N PHE A 800 -14.96 4.99 0.46
CA PHE A 800 -14.65 3.63 0.00
C PHE A 800 -13.39 3.55 -0.86
N VAL A 801 -13.23 4.46 -1.84
CA VAL A 801 -12.05 4.48 -2.71
C VAL A 801 -10.78 4.75 -1.91
N ILE A 802 -10.83 5.67 -0.95
CA ILE A 802 -9.70 5.96 -0.06
C ILE A 802 -9.36 4.75 0.81
N LEU A 803 -10.36 4.12 1.41
CA LEU A 803 -10.16 2.89 2.19
C LEU A 803 -9.51 1.80 1.34
N ARG A 804 -10.05 1.54 0.16
CA ARG A 804 -9.51 0.54 -0.78
C ARG A 804 -8.08 0.88 -1.20
N LEU A 805 -7.80 2.14 -1.46
CA LEU A 805 -6.46 2.62 -1.80
C LEU A 805 -5.45 2.34 -0.69
N LEU A 806 -5.80 2.68 0.56
CA LEU A 806 -4.96 2.42 1.73
C LEU A 806 -4.71 0.92 1.94
N LEU A 807 -5.69 0.10 1.65
CA LEU A 807 -5.63 -1.34 1.88
C LEU A 807 -4.95 -2.10 0.73
N ASP A 808 -5.09 -1.65 -0.52
CA ASP A 808 -4.58 -2.34 -1.70
C ASP A 808 -3.12 -2.02 -2.02
N PHE A 809 -2.69 -0.78 -1.79
CA PHE A 809 -1.36 -0.34 -2.16
C PHE A 809 -0.29 -0.64 -1.11
N SER A 810 -0.67 -1.04 0.12
CA SER A 810 0.31 -1.54 1.09
C SER A 810 0.84 -2.90 0.66
N LYS A 811 2.05 -2.96 0.15
CA LYS A 811 2.75 -4.22 -0.21
C LYS A 811 3.10 -5.07 1.01
N ASN A 812 3.09 -4.49 2.17
CA ASN A 812 3.40 -5.14 3.42
C ASN A 812 2.12 -5.67 4.06
N ASN A 813 2.05 -6.98 4.31
CA ASN A 813 0.91 -7.64 4.92
C ASN A 813 0.85 -7.40 6.45
N TYR A 814 1.08 -6.16 6.91
CA TYR A 814 0.95 -5.78 8.31
C TYR A 814 -0.51 -5.93 8.77
N PRO A 815 -0.76 -6.20 10.06
CA PRO A 815 -2.12 -6.15 10.60
C PRO A 815 -2.79 -4.81 10.35
N ILE A 816 -4.07 -4.84 9.99
CA ILE A 816 -4.90 -3.66 9.79
C ILE A 816 -5.85 -3.48 10.97
N LEU A 817 -5.89 -2.28 11.51
CA LEU A 817 -6.83 -1.86 12.54
C LEU A 817 -7.71 -0.75 12.00
N ILE A 818 -9.04 -0.93 12.01
CA ILE A 818 -9.98 0.04 11.45
C ILE A 818 -11.12 0.31 12.45
N ASP A 819 -11.40 1.57 12.74
CA ASP A 819 -12.52 1.96 13.59
C ASP A 819 -13.67 2.51 12.73
N GLN A 820 -14.78 1.75 12.67
CA GLN A 820 -16.04 2.08 12.01
C GLN A 820 -15.90 2.55 10.56
N PRO A 821 -15.42 1.69 9.64
CA PRO A 821 -15.27 2.06 8.22
C PRO A 821 -16.58 2.37 7.51
N GLU A 822 -17.71 1.97 8.12
CA GLU A 822 -19.05 2.11 7.57
C GLU A 822 -19.72 3.46 7.80
N ASP A 823 -19.17 4.35 8.63
CA ASP A 823 -19.90 5.55 9.10
C ASP A 823 -20.44 6.45 7.98
N ASP A 824 -19.80 6.46 6.80
CA ASP A 824 -20.21 7.26 5.64
C ASP A 824 -20.62 6.43 4.43
N LEU A 825 -20.63 5.12 4.54
CA LEU A 825 -21.01 4.25 3.44
C LEU A 825 -22.51 3.94 3.49
N ASP A 826 -23.16 3.95 2.33
CA ASP A 826 -24.51 3.41 2.26
C ASP A 826 -24.49 1.87 2.33
N ASN A 827 -25.60 1.28 2.76
CA ASN A 827 -25.71 -0.17 2.94
C ASN A 827 -25.39 -0.98 1.66
N ARG A 828 -25.59 -0.41 0.49
CA ARG A 828 -25.31 -1.07 -0.79
C ARG A 828 -23.80 -1.09 -1.06
N ALA A 829 -23.12 0.02 -0.82
CA ALA A 829 -21.66 0.10 -0.93
C ALA A 829 -20.99 -0.81 0.12
N ILE A 830 -21.52 -0.84 1.35
CA ILE A 830 -21.02 -1.76 2.40
C ILE A 830 -21.12 -3.21 1.93
N TYR A 831 -22.29 -3.65 1.46
CA TYR A 831 -22.51 -5.06 1.12
C TYR A 831 -21.79 -5.50 -0.15
N HIS A 832 -21.82 -4.72 -1.22
CA HIS A 832 -21.25 -5.13 -2.51
C HIS A 832 -19.75 -4.85 -2.64
N GLU A 833 -19.25 -3.84 -1.96
CA GLU A 833 -17.88 -3.38 -2.15
C GLU A 833 -17.00 -3.68 -0.94
N LEU A 834 -17.34 -3.15 0.25
CA LEU A 834 -16.51 -3.32 1.45
C LEU A 834 -16.48 -4.78 1.93
N VAL A 835 -17.63 -5.44 2.00
CA VAL A 835 -17.74 -6.84 2.45
C VAL A 835 -16.93 -7.76 1.54
N GLN A 836 -17.07 -7.62 0.23
CA GLN A 836 -16.31 -8.44 -0.72
C GLN A 836 -14.81 -8.18 -0.57
N TYR A 837 -14.43 -6.92 -0.42
CA TYR A 837 -13.04 -6.55 -0.21
C TYR A 837 -12.45 -7.17 1.07
N LEU A 838 -13.16 -7.11 2.19
CA LEU A 838 -12.73 -7.73 3.46
C LEU A 838 -12.59 -9.25 3.33
N ARG A 839 -13.51 -9.92 2.61
CA ARG A 839 -13.41 -11.37 2.30
C ARG A 839 -12.12 -11.72 1.56
N ASP A 840 -11.76 -10.94 0.57
CA ASP A 840 -10.56 -11.20 -0.24
C ASP A 840 -9.27 -10.95 0.58
N LYS A 841 -9.26 -9.92 1.42
CA LYS A 841 -8.05 -9.50 2.16
C LYS A 841 -7.80 -10.27 3.46
N LYS A 842 -8.84 -10.76 4.15
CA LYS A 842 -8.68 -11.55 5.38
C LYS A 842 -7.87 -12.84 5.20
N GLY A 843 -7.81 -13.37 3.96
CA GLY A 843 -6.96 -14.51 3.61
C GLY A 843 -5.46 -14.18 3.56
N VAL A 844 -5.10 -12.93 3.34
CA VAL A 844 -3.73 -12.47 3.10
C VAL A 844 -3.12 -11.79 4.32
N ARG A 845 -3.92 -11.02 5.06
CA ARG A 845 -3.47 -10.26 6.24
C ARG A 845 -4.51 -10.25 7.36
N GLN A 846 -4.08 -10.05 8.59
CA GLN A 846 -4.97 -9.92 9.74
C GLN A 846 -5.71 -8.58 9.71
N ILE A 847 -7.01 -8.61 9.98
CA ILE A 847 -7.88 -7.43 10.05
C ILE A 847 -8.56 -7.39 11.41
N ILE A 848 -8.47 -6.27 12.12
CA ILE A 848 -9.16 -6.01 13.38
C ILE A 848 -10.03 -4.77 13.18
N LEU A 849 -11.34 -4.93 13.31
CA LEU A 849 -12.29 -3.92 12.87
C LEU A 849 -13.37 -3.69 13.93
N VAL A 850 -13.62 -2.43 14.27
CA VAL A 850 -14.79 -2.04 15.08
C VAL A 850 -15.95 -1.74 14.15
N THR A 851 -17.13 -2.30 14.41
CA THR A 851 -18.31 -2.05 13.58
C THR A 851 -19.62 -2.13 14.37
N HIS A 852 -20.62 -1.43 13.83
CA HIS A 852 -22.03 -1.53 14.24
C HIS A 852 -22.91 -2.17 13.15
N ASN A 853 -22.34 -2.56 12.02
CA ASN A 853 -23.08 -3.03 10.86
C ASN A 853 -23.06 -4.57 10.76
N PRO A 854 -24.24 -5.24 10.83
CA PRO A 854 -24.33 -6.68 10.71
C PRO A 854 -23.81 -7.20 9.35
N ASN A 855 -23.92 -6.41 8.27
CA ASN A 855 -23.44 -6.82 6.96
C ASN A 855 -21.92 -7.00 6.95
N ILE A 856 -21.18 -6.27 7.77
CA ILE A 856 -19.73 -6.43 7.87
C ILE A 856 -19.42 -7.71 8.64
N VAL A 857 -20.05 -7.94 9.80
CA VAL A 857 -19.77 -9.10 10.66
C VAL A 857 -20.17 -10.39 9.98
N VAL A 858 -21.42 -10.47 9.54
CA VAL A 858 -22.01 -11.68 8.95
C VAL A 858 -21.63 -11.78 7.47
N GLY A 859 -21.76 -10.68 6.72
CA GLY A 859 -21.49 -10.65 5.29
C GLY A 859 -20.03 -10.88 4.93
N ALA A 860 -19.07 -10.33 5.70
CA ALA A 860 -17.65 -10.61 5.50
C ALA A 860 -17.18 -11.91 6.17
N ASP A 861 -18.09 -12.65 6.80
CA ASP A 861 -17.81 -13.93 7.46
C ASP A 861 -16.64 -13.80 8.45
N ALA A 862 -16.88 -13.00 9.52
CA ALA A 862 -15.87 -12.78 10.55
C ALA A 862 -15.46 -14.11 11.21
N GLU A 863 -14.18 -14.38 11.28
CA GLU A 863 -13.63 -15.56 11.94
C GLU A 863 -13.72 -15.43 13.46
N GLU A 864 -13.59 -14.21 13.95
CA GLU A 864 -13.71 -13.89 15.37
C GLU A 864 -14.59 -12.68 15.60
N VAL A 865 -15.46 -12.78 16.59
CA VAL A 865 -16.25 -11.66 17.08
C VAL A 865 -15.91 -11.40 18.55
N ILE A 866 -15.53 -10.15 18.82
CA ILE A 866 -15.21 -9.65 20.16
C ILE A 866 -16.41 -8.81 20.63
N VAL A 867 -17.16 -9.31 21.58
CA VAL A 867 -18.31 -8.63 22.15
C VAL A 867 -17.83 -7.78 23.32
N ALA A 868 -17.94 -6.47 23.20
CA ALA A 868 -17.57 -5.48 24.21
C ALA A 868 -18.81 -5.10 25.04
N ASN A 869 -18.70 -5.14 26.36
CA ASN A 869 -19.78 -4.74 27.28
C ASN A 869 -19.31 -3.70 28.31
N GLN A 870 -20.17 -2.71 28.54
CA GLN A 870 -20.01 -1.75 29.63
C GLN A 870 -20.90 -2.17 30.80
N ASN A 871 -20.35 -2.17 32.03
CA ASN A 871 -21.09 -2.47 33.24
C ASN A 871 -22.31 -1.54 33.43
N GLY A 872 -23.46 -2.14 33.71
CA GLY A 872 -24.72 -1.42 33.89
C GLY A 872 -25.73 -2.25 34.66
N ILE A 873 -26.87 -1.64 35.06
CA ILE A 873 -27.89 -2.27 35.90
C ILE A 873 -28.47 -3.56 35.30
N HIS A 874 -28.52 -3.66 33.99
CA HIS A 874 -29.03 -4.84 33.27
C HIS A 874 -27.95 -5.66 32.55
N ASN A 875 -26.69 -5.21 32.61
CA ASN A 875 -25.54 -5.77 31.90
C ASN A 875 -24.34 -5.79 32.85
N GLU A 876 -24.45 -6.50 33.96
CA GLU A 876 -23.36 -6.57 34.94
C GLU A 876 -22.17 -7.33 34.41
N ASN A 877 -20.99 -6.72 34.56
CA ASN A 877 -19.71 -7.33 34.23
C ASN A 877 -19.16 -8.09 35.48
N PRO A 878 -18.31 -9.11 35.28
CA PRO A 878 -17.59 -9.74 36.38
C PRO A 878 -16.82 -8.70 37.19
N GLU A 879 -16.83 -8.87 38.52
CA GLU A 879 -16.18 -7.97 39.48
C GLU A 879 -16.66 -6.50 39.37
N SER A 880 -17.84 -6.26 38.82
CA SER A 880 -18.38 -4.93 38.52
C SER A 880 -17.42 -4.01 37.75
N LYS A 881 -16.49 -4.56 36.97
CA LYS A 881 -15.54 -3.81 36.15
C LYS A 881 -16.24 -3.07 35.02
N LYS A 882 -15.82 -1.85 34.74
CA LYS A 882 -16.44 -0.97 33.76
C LYS A 882 -16.51 -1.62 32.37
N PHE A 883 -15.45 -2.29 31.94
CA PHE A 883 -15.37 -2.95 30.65
C PHE A 883 -15.03 -4.43 30.77
N CYS A 884 -15.70 -5.24 29.97
CA CYS A 884 -15.44 -6.65 29.81
C CYS A 884 -15.61 -7.05 28.36
N TYR A 885 -14.81 -8.01 27.88
CA TYR A 885 -14.86 -8.49 26.51
C TYR A 885 -15.06 -10.01 26.50
N ARG A 886 -15.75 -10.49 25.48
CA ARG A 886 -15.88 -11.90 25.19
C ARG A 886 -15.57 -12.17 23.74
N THR A 887 -14.77 -13.18 23.47
CA THR A 887 -14.38 -13.57 22.13
C THR A 887 -14.92 -14.96 21.77
N GLY A 888 -15.18 -15.18 20.51
CA GLY A 888 -15.56 -16.48 19.97
C GLY A 888 -15.90 -16.43 18.48
N ALA A 889 -16.21 -17.60 17.93
CA ALA A 889 -16.61 -17.77 16.55
C ALA A 889 -18.04 -17.28 16.29
N LEU A 890 -18.30 -16.76 15.09
CA LEU A 890 -19.64 -16.30 14.68
C LEU A 890 -20.69 -17.42 14.78
N GLU A 891 -20.30 -18.68 14.55
CA GLU A 891 -21.17 -19.86 14.64
C GLU A 891 -21.49 -20.33 16.07
N GLU A 892 -20.79 -19.78 17.08
CA GLU A 892 -21.02 -20.16 18.47
C GLU A 892 -22.44 -19.77 18.93
N SER A 893 -23.26 -20.74 19.32
CA SER A 893 -24.65 -20.53 19.69
C SER A 893 -25.04 -21.38 20.93
N PHE A 894 -25.41 -20.70 21.98
CA PHE A 894 -26.01 -21.33 23.17
C PHE A 894 -26.78 -20.30 24.01
N ASN A 895 -27.62 -20.79 24.89
CA ASN A 895 -28.31 -20.03 25.92
C ASN A 895 -28.11 -20.73 27.27
N ASN A 896 -27.47 -20.05 28.23
CA ASN A 896 -27.19 -20.54 29.55
C ASN A 896 -27.71 -19.55 30.62
N GLU A 897 -28.98 -19.60 30.90
CA GLU A 897 -29.65 -18.71 31.88
C GLU A 897 -29.12 -18.81 33.33
N LYS A 898 -28.23 -19.78 33.61
CA LYS A 898 -27.64 -19.95 34.96
C LYS A 898 -26.46 -19.01 35.19
N GLN A 899 -25.98 -18.34 34.19
CA GLN A 899 -24.87 -17.38 34.28
C GLN A 899 -25.41 -15.99 34.66
N GLU A 900 -24.76 -15.32 35.61
CA GLU A 900 -25.14 -13.98 36.06
C GLU A 900 -24.76 -12.89 35.04
N CYS A 901 -23.59 -13.03 34.40
CA CYS A 901 -23.12 -12.08 33.42
C CYS A 901 -23.70 -12.35 32.03
N ILE A 902 -24.36 -11.37 31.44
CA ILE A 902 -25.02 -11.46 30.15
C ILE A 902 -24.07 -11.89 29.02
N LEU A 903 -22.82 -11.45 29.07
CA LEU A 903 -21.79 -11.84 28.09
C LEU A 903 -21.56 -13.34 28.03
N TYR A 904 -21.81 -14.06 29.14
CA TYR A 904 -21.59 -15.49 29.26
C TYR A 904 -22.90 -16.30 29.26
N GLN A 905 -24.05 -15.64 29.23
CA GLN A 905 -25.37 -16.30 29.09
C GLN A 905 -25.58 -16.78 27.65
N TYR A 906 -25.15 -16.02 26.66
CA TYR A 906 -25.42 -16.24 25.25
C TYR A 906 -24.18 -16.58 24.47
N GLY A 907 -24.32 -17.32 23.38
CA GLY A 907 -23.30 -17.50 22.36
C GLY A 907 -23.02 -16.23 21.55
N ILE A 908 -21.99 -16.25 20.77
CA ILE A 908 -21.60 -15.08 19.91
C ILE A 908 -22.71 -14.75 18.92
N ARG A 909 -23.34 -15.77 18.32
CA ARG A 909 -24.46 -15.59 17.36
C ARG A 909 -25.62 -14.81 17.96
N GLU A 910 -25.98 -15.14 19.20
CA GLU A 910 -27.05 -14.44 19.94
C GLU A 910 -26.68 -12.99 20.21
N HIS A 911 -25.43 -12.73 20.61
CA HIS A 911 -24.93 -11.36 20.80
C HIS A 911 -24.95 -10.55 19.52
N VAL A 912 -24.50 -11.12 18.41
CA VAL A 912 -24.54 -10.47 17.09
C VAL A 912 -25.97 -10.10 16.72
N CYS A 913 -26.92 -11.04 16.88
CA CYS A 913 -28.34 -10.81 16.62
C CYS A 913 -28.92 -9.71 17.51
N GLU A 914 -28.63 -9.73 18.82
CA GLU A 914 -29.16 -8.75 19.77
C GLU A 914 -28.58 -7.34 19.54
N ILE A 915 -27.25 -7.24 19.40
CA ILE A 915 -26.54 -5.94 19.34
C ILE A 915 -26.73 -5.27 17.98
N LEU A 916 -26.63 -6.02 16.88
CA LEU A 916 -26.58 -5.46 15.54
C LEU A 916 -27.94 -5.45 14.83
N GLU A 917 -28.81 -6.44 15.13
CA GLU A 917 -30.11 -6.60 14.47
C GLU A 917 -31.30 -6.15 15.33
N GLY A 918 -31.06 -5.85 16.61
CA GLY A 918 -32.11 -5.49 17.59
C GLY A 918 -32.90 -6.69 18.09
N GLY A 919 -32.31 -7.89 18.05
CA GLY A 919 -32.87 -9.12 18.55
C GLY A 919 -33.63 -9.95 17.52
N LYS A 920 -33.88 -11.22 17.88
CA LYS A 920 -34.57 -12.20 17.00
C LYS A 920 -35.95 -11.74 16.57
N ASP A 921 -36.68 -11.07 17.43
CA ASP A 921 -38.04 -10.61 17.12
C ASP A 921 -38.04 -9.45 16.11
N ALA A 922 -37.14 -8.52 16.29
CA ALA A 922 -36.99 -7.41 15.32
C ALA A 922 -36.58 -7.93 13.93
N PHE A 923 -35.66 -8.91 13.89
CA PHE A 923 -35.26 -9.57 12.67
C PHE A 923 -36.44 -10.29 11.98
N ARG A 924 -37.21 -11.11 12.71
CA ARG A 924 -38.40 -11.80 12.19
C ARG A 924 -39.47 -10.86 11.69
N ILE A 925 -39.72 -9.74 12.38
CA ILE A 925 -40.69 -8.72 11.94
C ILE A 925 -40.26 -8.12 10.60
N ARG A 926 -38.94 -7.84 10.42
CA ARG A 926 -38.42 -7.34 9.14
C ARG A 926 -38.57 -8.37 8.04
N GLU A 927 -38.18 -9.62 8.28
CA GLU A 927 -38.31 -10.72 7.34
C GLU A 927 -39.75 -10.91 6.88
N GLN A 928 -40.71 -10.92 7.80
CA GLN A 928 -42.13 -10.99 7.51
C GLN A 928 -42.64 -9.78 6.70
N LYS A 929 -42.22 -8.55 7.09
CA LYS A 929 -42.65 -7.34 6.37
C LYS A 929 -42.10 -7.26 4.95
N TYR A 930 -40.91 -7.80 4.72
CA TYR A 930 -40.32 -7.88 3.38
C TYR A 930 -40.80 -9.09 2.56
N ASN A 931 -41.58 -9.97 3.16
CA ASN A 931 -42.11 -11.22 2.55
C ASN A 931 -40.98 -12.13 2.04
N LEU A 932 -39.89 -12.24 2.82
CA LEU A 932 -38.72 -13.05 2.50
C LEU A 932 -38.77 -14.46 3.10
N SER A 933 -39.71 -14.73 4.02
CA SER A 933 -39.94 -16.08 4.58
C SER A 933 -40.79 -16.90 3.63
N GLU A 934 -40.18 -17.89 2.95
CA GLU A 934 -40.89 -19.02 2.33
C GLU A 934 -41.29 -20.06 3.36
#